data_1580943d5a01a6c32c99ba135600837e
#
_entry.id   1580943d5a01a6c32c99ba135600837e
#
_cell.length_a   1.000
_cell.length_b   1.000
_cell.length_c   1.000
_cell.angle_alpha   90.00
_cell.angle_beta   90.00
_cell.angle_gamma   90.00
#
_symmetry.space_group_name_H-M   'P 1'
#
loop_
_entity.id
_entity.type
_entity.pdbx_description
1 polymer ?
#
loop_
_entity_poly.entity_id
_entity_poly.type
_entity_poly.pdbx_seq_one_letter_code
_entity_poly.pdbx_strand_id
1 'polypeptide(L)'
;VLLGRALLILGLLAALVGVAAAVRAHQTDDTRLLQVTRRLVLAVTSLALLAMLLLEVAYVRDDFSYALVAGNSSATTPLYYKLTAVWSTQAGSLLLWLCVLSVMSAFVVRGAAVAHRHLEPIVLGVLLTVCAFFLFLMVTYASPFEASPQGTTVGAGLQPLLRYPLMALHPIALYIGYAGATVPFAFAVAALVTGRLGSSWLVAVRRYAMVAWAFLAAGLVLGSRWSYAELGWGGFWGWDPVENAALLPWLTATAFIHSSVIQERRGMLKVWNVSLVAATFVLSLVGTFLVRSGILDSIHAFGASTLGVPFLVLIAVVMGASVWLIAWRRPLLRSDHRLDGLLSREMVFLLNNVLLVGLAFVVFWGTFFPLISEAVTGTKSALGPPWFEIYTAPLGIGLVLLLAVGPSLAWRATAWRLWMRTLRVPVALGLAVGAVGIAAGVRTPSTVVVVLGAFVVLATSAQELWRAARARSATSGARLPSAAAAVVSRNRRRFGGYLTHVGFVVMLAGVAVAGASSSGKDVTMRPGDSVSVAGYRVHYERPVAEVRSEKITFGARLGVWENGRRLTTLSPAREYYPSLDSSKGTFGRFFDGEATSEIGIRASLGRDLWVAASPDLQTLRSPIDEANRRFATVPPTAQALIIAAIAERYVVRAPAVTFRVIVRSGVSWIWIGAGLMGAGAALALRRPRRGRFLPGRRRQVVSR
;
A
#
# COMPACT_ATOMS: atom_id res chain seq x y z
N VAL A 1 17.42 -22.98 -15.01
CA VAL A 1 18.14 -21.71 -15.27
C VAL A 1 18.01 -21.28 -16.74
N LEU A 2 18.51 -22.05 -17.73
CA LEU A 2 18.51 -21.69 -19.16
C LEU A 2 17.11 -21.43 -19.72
N LEU A 3 16.12 -22.25 -19.38
CA LEU A 3 14.73 -22.04 -19.82
C LEU A 3 14.18 -20.69 -19.32
N GLY A 4 14.43 -20.35 -18.07
CA GLY A 4 13.96 -19.07 -17.50
C GLY A 4 14.60 -17.86 -18.19
N ARG A 5 15.91 -17.91 -18.45
CA ARG A 5 16.61 -16.86 -19.23
C ARG A 5 16.06 -16.76 -20.65
N ALA A 6 15.80 -17.89 -21.31
CA ALA A 6 15.19 -17.89 -22.65
C ALA A 6 13.81 -17.24 -22.66
N LEU A 7 12.96 -17.50 -21.65
CA LEU A 7 11.64 -16.87 -21.53
C LEU A 7 11.74 -15.34 -21.41
N LEU A 8 12.72 -14.84 -20.62
CA LEU A 8 12.93 -13.39 -20.49
C LEU A 8 13.43 -12.75 -21.78
N ILE A 9 14.39 -13.39 -22.49
CA ILE A 9 14.92 -12.90 -23.76
C ILE A 9 13.83 -12.89 -24.84
N LEU A 10 13.07 -13.96 -24.97
CA LEU A 10 11.94 -14.04 -25.92
C LEU A 10 10.87 -12.98 -25.56
N GLY A 11 10.61 -12.76 -24.28
CA GLY A 11 9.73 -11.69 -23.80
C GLY A 11 10.21 -10.30 -24.21
N LEU A 12 11.51 -10.03 -24.07
CA LEU A 12 12.13 -8.77 -24.48
C LEU A 12 12.01 -8.55 -25.99
N LEU A 13 12.35 -9.55 -26.79
CA LEU A 13 12.23 -9.50 -28.25
C LEU A 13 10.77 -9.27 -28.67
N ALA A 14 9.83 -10.00 -28.08
CA ALA A 14 8.41 -9.83 -28.35
C ALA A 14 7.91 -8.41 -27.97
N ALA A 15 8.38 -7.86 -26.85
CA ALA A 15 8.05 -6.50 -26.46
C ALA A 15 8.61 -5.46 -27.43
N LEU A 16 9.88 -5.56 -27.83
CA LEU A 16 10.51 -4.63 -28.79
C LEU A 16 9.86 -4.68 -30.18
N VAL A 17 9.60 -5.89 -30.71
CA VAL A 17 8.86 -6.06 -31.97
C VAL A 17 7.45 -5.48 -31.85
N GLY A 18 6.82 -5.69 -30.69
CA GLY A 18 5.49 -5.14 -30.40
C GLY A 18 5.47 -3.60 -30.36
N VAL A 19 6.50 -2.96 -29.81
CA VAL A 19 6.66 -1.49 -29.85
C VAL A 19 6.78 -1.01 -31.28
N ALA A 20 7.64 -1.64 -32.10
CA ALA A 20 7.81 -1.29 -33.51
C ALA A 20 6.50 -1.46 -34.31
N ALA A 21 5.79 -2.58 -34.08
CA ALA A 21 4.49 -2.82 -34.70
C ALA A 21 3.43 -1.77 -34.27
N ALA A 22 3.43 -1.37 -33.00
CA ALA A 22 2.52 -0.35 -32.47
C ALA A 22 2.77 1.03 -33.10
N VAL A 23 4.04 1.43 -33.22
CA VAL A 23 4.44 2.70 -33.88
C VAL A 23 4.00 2.70 -35.33
N ARG A 24 4.27 1.63 -36.07
CA ARG A 24 3.86 1.50 -37.45
C ARG A 24 2.35 1.46 -37.61
N ALA A 25 1.65 0.71 -36.77
CA ALA A 25 0.19 0.67 -36.79
C ALA A 25 -0.43 2.08 -36.58
N HIS A 26 0.19 2.90 -35.74
CA HIS A 26 -0.24 4.28 -35.54
C HIS A 26 0.04 5.17 -36.76
N GLN A 27 1.22 5.04 -37.40
CA GLN A 27 1.63 5.85 -38.55
C GLN A 27 0.84 5.53 -39.82
N THR A 28 0.49 4.26 -40.04
CA THR A 28 -0.16 3.76 -41.24
C THR A 28 -1.66 3.48 -41.10
N ASP A 29 -2.20 3.61 -39.84
CA ASP A 29 -3.57 3.21 -39.48
C ASP A 29 -3.90 1.75 -39.85
N ASP A 30 -2.86 0.89 -39.91
CA ASP A 30 -2.97 -0.52 -40.32
C ASP A 30 -3.52 -1.41 -39.17
N THR A 31 -4.71 -1.93 -39.41
CA THR A 31 -5.40 -2.84 -38.47
C THR A 31 -4.71 -4.20 -38.32
N ARG A 32 -3.95 -4.66 -39.32
CA ARG A 32 -3.19 -5.93 -39.23
C ARG A 32 -2.01 -5.77 -38.27
N LEU A 33 -1.28 -4.69 -38.37
CA LEU A 33 -0.19 -4.37 -37.44
C LEU A 33 -0.71 -4.18 -36.00
N LEU A 34 -1.87 -3.56 -35.82
CA LEU A 34 -2.51 -3.49 -34.51
C LEU A 34 -2.87 -4.87 -33.95
N GLN A 35 -3.35 -5.80 -34.78
CA GLN A 35 -3.60 -7.18 -34.35
C GLN A 35 -2.30 -7.91 -33.97
N VAL A 36 -1.21 -7.68 -34.71
CA VAL A 36 0.11 -8.20 -34.34
C VAL A 36 0.54 -7.67 -32.99
N THR A 37 0.41 -6.34 -32.76
CA THR A 37 0.72 -5.71 -31.46
C THR A 37 -0.07 -6.34 -30.33
N ARG A 38 -1.38 -6.58 -30.51
CA ARG A 38 -2.24 -7.25 -29.52
C ARG A 38 -1.75 -8.67 -29.19
N ARG A 39 -1.38 -9.43 -30.22
CA ARG A 39 -0.83 -10.81 -30.03
C ARG A 39 0.49 -10.77 -29.27
N LEU A 40 1.36 -9.81 -29.57
CA LEU A 40 2.63 -9.64 -28.87
C LEU A 40 2.46 -9.22 -27.41
N VAL A 41 1.48 -8.39 -27.08
CA VAL A 41 1.10 -8.13 -25.66
C VAL A 41 0.71 -9.42 -24.95
N LEU A 42 -0.11 -10.26 -25.59
CA LEU A 42 -0.50 -11.54 -25.00
C LEU A 42 0.68 -12.53 -24.90
N ALA A 43 1.58 -12.52 -25.89
CA ALA A 43 2.81 -13.32 -25.85
C ALA A 43 3.71 -12.89 -24.67
N VAL A 44 3.98 -11.59 -24.49
CA VAL A 44 4.74 -11.07 -23.34
C VAL A 44 4.07 -11.47 -22.02
N THR A 45 2.74 -11.38 -21.95
CA THR A 45 1.99 -11.81 -20.75
C THR A 45 2.20 -13.29 -20.47
N SER A 46 2.07 -14.16 -21.49
CA SER A 46 2.24 -15.60 -21.33
C SER A 46 3.66 -15.96 -20.92
N LEU A 47 4.68 -15.35 -21.55
CA LEU A 47 6.09 -15.58 -21.24
C LEU A 47 6.43 -15.13 -19.81
N ALA A 48 5.94 -13.98 -19.36
CA ALA A 48 6.13 -13.50 -18.01
C ALA A 48 5.49 -14.42 -16.95
N LEU A 49 4.26 -14.88 -17.21
CA LEU A 49 3.58 -15.81 -16.30
C LEU A 49 4.24 -17.20 -16.28
N LEU A 50 4.74 -17.68 -17.42
CA LEU A 50 5.52 -18.93 -17.47
C LEU A 50 6.85 -18.80 -16.72
N ALA A 51 7.53 -17.66 -16.84
CA ALA A 51 8.75 -17.38 -16.08
C ALA A 51 8.47 -17.37 -14.57
N MET A 52 7.38 -16.71 -14.14
CA MET A 52 6.96 -16.72 -12.74
C MET A 52 6.65 -18.13 -12.25
N LEU A 53 5.87 -18.89 -13.01
CA LEU A 53 5.51 -20.28 -12.66
C LEU A 53 6.75 -21.18 -12.54
N LEU A 54 7.72 -21.03 -13.45
CA LEU A 54 8.98 -21.77 -13.40
C LEU A 54 9.74 -21.50 -12.11
N LEU A 55 9.81 -20.23 -11.69
CA LEU A 55 10.49 -19.84 -10.47
C LEU A 55 9.73 -20.30 -9.22
N GLU A 56 8.39 -20.23 -9.22
CA GLU A 56 7.55 -20.75 -8.13
C GLU A 56 7.75 -22.27 -7.95
N VAL A 57 7.81 -23.02 -9.06
CA VAL A 57 8.09 -24.47 -9.01
C VAL A 57 9.47 -24.75 -8.43
N ALA A 58 10.48 -23.92 -8.75
CA ALA A 58 11.82 -24.06 -8.19
C ALA A 58 11.82 -23.83 -6.66
N TYR A 59 11.09 -22.83 -6.16
CA TYR A 59 10.94 -22.58 -4.72
C TYR A 59 10.22 -23.73 -3.99
N VAL A 60 9.13 -24.23 -4.56
CA VAL A 60 8.35 -25.33 -3.95
C VAL A 60 9.17 -26.63 -3.89
N ARG A 61 10.04 -26.87 -4.88
CA ARG A 61 10.88 -28.07 -4.97
C ARG A 61 12.23 -27.94 -4.25
N ASP A 62 12.51 -26.81 -3.60
CA ASP A 62 13.82 -26.50 -3.01
C ASP A 62 14.99 -26.69 -4.01
N ASP A 63 14.78 -26.23 -5.25
CA ASP A 63 15.79 -26.32 -6.28
C ASP A 63 16.87 -25.24 -6.07
N PHE A 64 17.83 -25.56 -5.21
CA PHE A 64 18.94 -24.68 -4.87
C PHE A 64 19.96 -24.47 -6.00
N SER A 65 19.73 -25.05 -7.18
CA SER A 65 20.50 -24.70 -8.39
C SER A 65 20.23 -23.27 -8.87
N TYR A 66 19.13 -22.66 -8.42
CA TYR A 66 18.84 -21.24 -8.62
C TYR A 66 19.37 -20.41 -7.45
N ALA A 67 20.24 -19.44 -7.73
CA ALA A 67 20.80 -18.56 -6.71
C ALA A 67 19.72 -17.84 -5.89
N LEU A 68 18.60 -17.46 -6.52
CA LEU A 68 17.49 -16.80 -5.87
C LEU A 68 16.81 -17.72 -4.84
N VAL A 69 16.61 -18.99 -5.16
CA VAL A 69 16.02 -20.00 -4.25
C VAL A 69 16.99 -20.29 -3.10
N ALA A 70 18.27 -20.53 -3.40
CA ALA A 70 19.30 -20.79 -2.40
C ALA A 70 19.47 -19.63 -1.41
N GLY A 71 19.38 -18.39 -1.89
CA GLY A 71 19.53 -17.19 -1.03
C GLY A 71 18.30 -16.84 -0.19
N ASN A 72 17.10 -17.36 -0.52
CA ASN A 72 15.85 -16.86 0.08
C ASN A 72 14.85 -17.95 0.47
N SER A 73 15.25 -19.21 0.46
CA SER A 73 14.46 -20.35 0.92
C SER A 73 15.34 -21.38 1.58
N SER A 74 14.74 -22.33 2.26
CA SER A 74 15.39 -23.52 2.83
C SER A 74 14.41 -24.68 2.86
N ALA A 75 14.90 -25.92 3.05
CA ALA A 75 14.05 -27.09 3.19
C ALA A 75 13.07 -26.99 4.35
N THR A 76 13.42 -26.23 5.41
CA THR A 76 12.57 -26.00 6.59
C THR A 76 11.61 -24.83 6.43
N THR A 77 11.70 -24.04 5.36
CA THR A 77 10.79 -22.91 5.12
C THR A 77 9.38 -23.43 4.85
N PRO A 78 8.35 -22.98 5.59
CA PRO A 78 6.96 -23.38 5.36
C PRO A 78 6.49 -23.03 3.93
N LEU A 79 5.64 -23.90 3.34
CA LEU A 79 5.18 -23.76 1.95
C LEU A 79 4.58 -22.37 1.65
N TYR A 80 3.82 -21.82 2.58
CA TYR A 80 3.27 -20.47 2.43
C TYR A 80 4.37 -19.43 2.17
N TYR A 81 5.46 -19.50 2.92
CA TYR A 81 6.58 -18.57 2.76
C TYR A 81 7.46 -18.89 1.55
N LYS A 82 7.54 -20.18 1.10
CA LYS A 82 8.20 -20.52 -0.16
C LYS A 82 7.51 -19.83 -1.34
N LEU A 83 6.18 -19.92 -1.40
CA LEU A 83 5.38 -19.26 -2.44
C LEU A 83 5.51 -17.73 -2.42
N THR A 84 5.72 -17.12 -1.24
CA THR A 84 5.84 -15.67 -1.13
C THR A 84 7.27 -15.15 -1.21
N ALA A 85 8.27 -16.03 -1.12
CA ALA A 85 9.67 -15.67 -1.17
C ALA A 85 10.11 -15.14 -2.53
N VAL A 86 9.44 -15.50 -3.62
CA VAL A 86 9.77 -15.03 -4.96
C VAL A 86 9.85 -13.51 -5.01
N TRP A 87 8.83 -12.82 -4.52
CA TRP A 87 8.79 -11.35 -4.57
C TRP A 87 9.41 -10.65 -3.36
N SER A 88 9.92 -11.39 -2.40
CA SER A 88 10.73 -10.85 -1.32
C SER A 88 12.15 -10.48 -1.74
N THR A 89 12.51 -10.80 -2.98
CA THR A 89 13.83 -10.60 -3.56
C THR A 89 13.80 -9.48 -4.60
N GLN A 90 14.97 -8.89 -4.85
CA GLN A 90 15.09 -7.82 -5.84
C GLN A 90 14.67 -8.27 -7.24
N ALA A 91 15.23 -9.36 -7.74
CA ALA A 91 14.97 -9.87 -9.10
C ALA A 91 13.55 -10.46 -9.23
N GLY A 92 13.10 -11.23 -8.23
CA GLY A 92 11.75 -11.80 -8.23
C GLY A 92 10.66 -10.72 -8.15
N SER A 93 10.90 -9.63 -7.42
CA SER A 93 9.99 -8.50 -7.36
C SER A 93 9.87 -7.73 -8.69
N LEU A 94 10.95 -7.67 -9.49
CA LEU A 94 10.88 -7.12 -10.87
C LEU A 94 10.03 -8.02 -11.77
N LEU A 95 10.15 -9.34 -11.63
CA LEU A 95 9.32 -10.30 -12.37
C LEU A 95 7.85 -10.18 -11.98
N LEU A 96 7.52 -10.03 -10.68
CA LEU A 96 6.15 -9.76 -10.24
C LEU A 96 5.62 -8.45 -10.83
N TRP A 97 6.41 -7.39 -10.84
CA TRP A 97 6.03 -6.11 -11.44
C TRP A 97 5.70 -6.25 -12.93
N LEU A 98 6.55 -6.97 -13.69
CA LEU A 98 6.30 -7.30 -15.09
C LEU A 98 5.02 -8.14 -15.27
N CYS A 99 4.80 -9.17 -14.44
CA CYS A 99 3.59 -9.99 -14.50
C CYS A 99 2.33 -9.14 -14.30
N VAL A 100 2.30 -8.29 -13.29
CA VAL A 100 1.16 -7.39 -13.03
C VAL A 100 0.92 -6.46 -14.22
N LEU A 101 1.96 -5.80 -14.74
CA LEU A 101 1.83 -4.89 -15.87
C LEU A 101 1.34 -5.62 -17.13
N SER A 102 1.93 -6.77 -17.45
CA SER A 102 1.56 -7.54 -18.64
C SER A 102 0.12 -8.05 -18.57
N VAL A 103 -0.34 -8.52 -17.40
CA VAL A 103 -1.74 -8.91 -17.17
C VAL A 103 -2.68 -7.72 -17.33
N MET A 104 -2.34 -6.54 -16.77
CA MET A 104 -3.13 -5.33 -16.98
C MET A 104 -3.16 -4.90 -18.45
N SER A 105 -2.04 -5.05 -19.17
CA SER A 105 -1.97 -4.79 -20.62
C SER A 105 -2.88 -5.74 -21.40
N ALA A 106 -2.96 -7.03 -21.03
CA ALA A 106 -3.89 -7.98 -21.61
C ALA A 106 -5.37 -7.60 -21.34
N PHE A 107 -5.68 -7.04 -20.16
CA PHE A 107 -7.02 -6.48 -19.90
C PHE A 107 -7.32 -5.25 -20.77
N VAL A 108 -6.31 -4.40 -21.04
CA VAL A 108 -6.48 -3.27 -21.97
C VAL A 108 -6.80 -3.78 -23.38
N VAL A 109 -6.07 -4.78 -23.88
CA VAL A 109 -6.35 -5.42 -25.19
C VAL A 109 -7.80 -5.93 -25.26
N ARG A 110 -8.30 -6.58 -24.21
CA ARG A 110 -9.68 -7.10 -24.16
C ARG A 110 -10.74 -6.01 -24.04
N GLY A 111 -10.40 -4.89 -23.39
CA GLY A 111 -11.34 -3.79 -23.10
C GLY A 111 -11.42 -2.71 -24.16
N ALA A 112 -10.34 -2.48 -24.92
CA ALA A 112 -10.18 -1.37 -25.85
C ALA A 112 -10.88 -1.57 -27.22
N ALA A 113 -11.33 -2.78 -27.51
CA ALA A 113 -11.69 -3.24 -28.86
C ALA A 113 -12.74 -2.42 -29.63
N VAL A 114 -13.50 -1.51 -29.01
CA VAL A 114 -14.59 -0.82 -29.72
C VAL A 114 -14.57 0.71 -29.57
N ALA A 115 -14.16 1.26 -28.44
CA ALA A 115 -14.39 2.69 -28.14
C ALA A 115 -13.22 3.64 -28.47
N HIS A 116 -11.98 3.15 -28.57
CA HIS A 116 -10.78 4.02 -28.63
C HIS A 116 -9.71 3.54 -29.63
N ARG A 117 -10.10 3.03 -30.80
CA ARG A 117 -9.20 2.48 -31.83
C ARG A 117 -7.98 3.35 -32.15
N HIS A 118 -8.16 4.67 -32.17
CA HIS A 118 -7.07 5.60 -32.52
C HIS A 118 -6.05 5.83 -31.39
N LEU A 119 -6.40 5.54 -30.12
CA LEU A 119 -5.48 5.63 -28.99
C LEU A 119 -4.73 4.32 -28.76
N GLU A 120 -5.34 3.21 -29.15
CA GLU A 120 -4.90 1.86 -28.78
C GLU A 120 -3.47 1.53 -29.23
N PRO A 121 -3.02 1.83 -30.46
CA PRO A 121 -1.64 1.54 -30.85
C PRO A 121 -0.61 2.19 -29.93
N ILE A 122 -0.81 3.48 -29.62
CA ILE A 122 0.10 4.23 -28.75
C ILE A 122 0.04 3.69 -27.31
N VAL A 123 -1.17 3.41 -26.79
CA VAL A 123 -1.35 2.84 -25.45
C VAL A 123 -0.57 1.52 -25.33
N LEU A 124 -0.75 0.59 -26.28
CA LEU A 124 -0.06 -0.70 -26.26
C LEU A 124 1.45 -0.52 -26.47
N GLY A 125 1.87 0.44 -27.31
CA GLY A 125 3.29 0.78 -27.49
C GLY A 125 3.95 1.24 -26.21
N VAL A 126 3.32 2.15 -25.44
CA VAL A 126 3.84 2.63 -24.15
C VAL A 126 3.89 1.49 -23.13
N LEU A 127 2.84 0.67 -23.03
CA LEU A 127 2.81 -0.48 -22.12
C LEU A 127 3.92 -1.48 -22.44
N LEU A 128 4.12 -1.81 -23.72
CA LEU A 128 5.20 -2.70 -24.16
C LEU A 128 6.59 -2.10 -23.93
N THR A 129 6.75 -0.77 -24.09
CA THR A 129 8.03 -0.10 -23.79
C THR A 129 8.40 -0.25 -22.31
N VAL A 130 7.43 -0.09 -21.42
CA VAL A 130 7.69 -0.29 -19.98
C VAL A 130 7.95 -1.78 -19.69
N CYS A 131 7.21 -2.72 -20.31
CA CYS A 131 7.52 -4.16 -20.18
C CYS A 131 8.93 -4.48 -20.70
N ALA A 132 9.34 -3.91 -21.84
CA ALA A 132 10.68 -4.10 -22.40
C ALA A 132 11.77 -3.59 -21.45
N PHE A 133 11.54 -2.47 -20.77
CA PHE A 133 12.47 -1.95 -19.77
C PHE A 133 12.69 -2.95 -18.61
N PHE A 134 11.61 -3.47 -18.02
CA PHE A 134 11.73 -4.45 -16.94
C PHE A 134 12.37 -5.76 -17.41
N LEU A 135 12.03 -6.23 -18.62
CA LEU A 135 12.67 -7.39 -19.22
C LEU A 135 14.17 -7.14 -19.47
N PHE A 136 14.52 -5.97 -19.97
CA PHE A 136 15.93 -5.57 -20.16
C PHE A 136 16.68 -5.59 -18.82
N LEU A 137 16.13 -5.04 -17.75
CA LEU A 137 16.77 -5.08 -16.43
C LEU A 137 17.00 -6.51 -15.94
N MET A 138 16.02 -7.42 -16.14
CA MET A 138 16.16 -8.83 -15.72
C MET A 138 17.09 -9.65 -16.62
N VAL A 139 17.27 -9.26 -17.88
CA VAL A 139 18.22 -9.93 -18.77
C VAL A 139 19.66 -9.49 -18.49
N THR A 140 19.87 -8.21 -18.12
CA THR A 140 21.22 -7.61 -18.07
C THR A 140 21.76 -7.36 -16.67
N TYR A 141 20.91 -6.99 -15.70
CA TYR A 141 21.35 -6.50 -14.38
C TYR A 141 20.92 -7.38 -13.21
N ALA A 142 19.71 -7.95 -13.23
CA ALA A 142 19.14 -8.65 -12.08
C ALA A 142 18.27 -9.81 -12.54
N SER A 143 18.92 -10.88 -13.02
CA SER A 143 18.20 -12.07 -13.50
C SER A 143 17.64 -12.88 -12.32
N PRO A 144 16.33 -13.21 -12.32
CA PRO A 144 15.78 -14.16 -11.36
C PRO A 144 16.22 -15.61 -11.63
N PHE A 145 16.91 -15.85 -12.77
CA PHE A 145 17.36 -17.17 -13.22
C PHE A 145 18.90 -17.26 -13.25
N GLU A 146 19.55 -16.78 -12.20
CA GLU A 146 20.98 -17.00 -12.01
C GLU A 146 21.24 -18.36 -11.39
N ALA A 147 22.34 -19.00 -11.83
CA ALA A 147 22.78 -20.26 -11.26
C ALA A 147 23.43 -20.03 -9.91
N SER A 148 23.14 -20.90 -8.95
CA SER A 148 23.87 -20.96 -7.68
C SER A 148 25.30 -21.43 -7.89
N PRO A 149 26.24 -21.11 -6.98
CA PRO A 149 27.53 -21.76 -6.94
C PRO A 149 27.38 -23.30 -6.90
N GLN A 150 28.32 -24.02 -7.56
CA GLN A 150 28.29 -25.47 -7.57
C GLN A 150 28.35 -26.03 -6.14
N GLY A 151 27.55 -27.07 -5.89
CA GLY A 151 27.52 -27.75 -4.58
C GLY A 151 26.61 -27.09 -3.52
N THR A 152 25.81 -26.06 -3.87
CA THR A 152 24.84 -25.51 -2.95
C THR A 152 23.70 -26.51 -2.71
N THR A 153 23.64 -27.09 -1.51
CA THR A 153 22.62 -28.07 -1.11
C THR A 153 21.70 -27.58 -0.01
N VAL A 154 22.04 -26.46 0.61
CA VAL A 154 21.29 -25.86 1.73
C VAL A 154 20.99 -24.39 1.41
N GLY A 155 19.73 -24.01 1.57
CA GLY A 155 19.32 -22.63 1.37
C GLY A 155 19.42 -21.78 2.64
N ALA A 156 19.61 -20.47 2.44
CA ALA A 156 19.75 -19.47 3.51
C ALA A 156 18.47 -19.24 4.33
N GLY A 157 17.33 -19.59 3.78
CA GLY A 157 16.02 -19.27 4.35
C GLY A 157 15.52 -17.87 3.98
N LEU A 158 14.24 -17.65 4.22
CA LEU A 158 13.62 -16.35 4.00
C LEU A 158 14.02 -15.39 5.14
N GLN A 159 14.27 -14.12 4.80
CA GLN A 159 14.57 -13.08 5.78
C GLN A 159 13.49 -13.02 6.88
N PRO A 160 13.87 -13.00 8.16
CA PRO A 160 12.94 -13.13 9.28
C PRO A 160 11.80 -12.11 9.29
N LEU A 161 12.07 -10.83 9.06
CA LEU A 161 11.05 -9.77 9.02
C LEU A 161 9.97 -9.96 7.96
N LEU A 162 10.24 -10.79 6.93
CA LEU A 162 9.27 -11.12 5.87
C LEU A 162 8.37 -12.32 6.22
N ARG A 163 8.64 -13.00 7.34
CA ARG A 163 7.88 -14.19 7.80
C ARG A 163 6.62 -13.81 8.58
N TYR A 164 5.94 -12.75 8.13
CA TYR A 164 4.65 -12.35 8.67
C TYR A 164 3.55 -12.50 7.61
N PRO A 165 2.39 -13.12 7.92
CA PRO A 165 1.40 -13.46 6.90
C PRO A 165 0.90 -12.28 6.06
N LEU A 166 0.67 -11.10 6.66
CA LEU A 166 0.23 -9.93 5.91
C LEU A 166 1.35 -9.31 5.07
N MET A 167 2.62 -9.53 5.45
CA MET A 167 3.77 -9.08 4.67
C MET A 167 3.86 -9.80 3.32
N ALA A 168 3.34 -11.02 3.21
CA ALA A 168 3.24 -11.72 1.94
C ALA A 168 2.32 -11.01 0.92
N LEU A 169 1.25 -10.36 1.40
CA LEU A 169 0.25 -9.68 0.56
C LEU A 169 0.58 -8.21 0.29
N HIS A 170 1.34 -7.56 1.19
CA HIS A 170 1.69 -6.15 1.10
C HIS A 170 2.40 -5.78 -0.21
N PRO A 171 3.49 -6.47 -0.65
CA PRO A 171 4.15 -6.15 -1.91
C PRO A 171 3.26 -6.36 -3.12
N ILE A 172 2.44 -7.43 -3.15
CA ILE A 172 1.51 -7.69 -4.25
C ILE A 172 0.55 -6.51 -4.41
N ALA A 173 -0.02 -6.01 -3.31
CA ALA A 173 -0.91 -4.86 -3.34
C ALA A 173 -0.20 -3.61 -3.87
N LEU A 174 1.00 -3.30 -3.39
CA LEU A 174 1.79 -2.17 -3.87
C LEU A 174 2.13 -2.30 -5.36
N TYR A 175 2.56 -3.49 -5.84
CA TYR A 175 2.89 -3.69 -7.25
C TYR A 175 1.68 -3.58 -8.17
N ILE A 176 0.49 -4.04 -7.75
CA ILE A 176 -0.75 -3.79 -8.51
C ILE A 176 -1.01 -2.28 -8.60
N GLY A 177 -0.72 -1.53 -7.56
CA GLY A 177 -0.83 -0.09 -7.56
C GLY A 177 0.18 0.61 -8.45
N TYR A 178 1.47 0.31 -8.28
CA TYR A 178 2.56 0.93 -9.03
C TYR A 178 2.51 0.59 -10.52
N ALA A 179 2.49 -0.70 -10.86
CA ALA A 179 2.38 -1.14 -12.24
C ALA A 179 1.05 -0.70 -12.87
N GLY A 180 -0.02 -0.66 -12.07
CA GLY A 180 -1.33 -0.18 -12.48
C GLY A 180 -1.36 1.28 -12.89
N ALA A 181 -0.50 2.13 -12.33
CA ALA A 181 -0.36 3.53 -12.70
C ALA A 181 0.15 3.72 -14.14
N THR A 182 0.84 2.71 -14.71
CA THR A 182 1.29 2.73 -16.10
C THR A 182 0.13 2.82 -17.09
N VAL A 183 -1.01 2.19 -16.79
CA VAL A 183 -2.15 2.17 -17.74
C VAL A 183 -2.76 3.57 -17.91
N PRO A 184 -3.15 4.32 -16.88
CA PRO A 184 -3.57 5.70 -17.02
C PRO A 184 -2.52 6.57 -17.72
N PHE A 185 -1.24 6.39 -17.40
CA PHE A 185 -0.14 7.11 -18.05
C PHE A 185 -0.07 6.83 -19.54
N ALA A 186 -0.16 5.58 -19.99
CA ALA A 186 -0.17 5.19 -21.38
C ALA A 186 -1.33 5.85 -22.16
N PHE A 187 -2.52 5.90 -21.58
CA PHE A 187 -3.66 6.62 -22.18
C PHE A 187 -3.46 8.13 -22.22
N ALA A 188 -2.85 8.74 -21.19
CA ALA A 188 -2.54 10.17 -21.20
C ALA A 188 -1.52 10.53 -22.30
N VAL A 189 -0.47 9.71 -22.46
CA VAL A 189 0.50 9.85 -23.55
C VAL A 189 -0.21 9.72 -24.91
N ALA A 190 -1.06 8.71 -25.08
CA ALA A 190 -1.80 8.51 -26.31
C ALA A 190 -2.75 9.69 -26.62
N ALA A 191 -3.42 10.24 -25.61
CA ALA A 191 -4.27 11.42 -25.76
C ALA A 191 -3.47 12.67 -26.14
N LEU A 192 -2.28 12.87 -25.56
CA LEU A 192 -1.37 13.96 -25.89
C LEU A 192 -0.81 13.82 -27.32
N VAL A 193 -0.33 12.64 -27.70
CA VAL A 193 0.24 12.38 -29.04
C VAL A 193 -0.82 12.61 -30.12
N THR A 194 -2.04 12.08 -29.94
CA THR A 194 -3.13 12.21 -30.92
C THR A 194 -3.86 13.55 -30.87
N GLY A 195 -3.63 14.38 -29.84
CA GLY A 195 -4.36 15.63 -29.62
C GLY A 195 -5.81 15.44 -29.14
N ARG A 196 -6.23 14.22 -28.79
CA ARG A 196 -7.60 13.90 -28.35
C ARG A 196 -7.77 14.07 -26.84
N LEU A 197 -7.73 15.30 -26.38
CA LEU A 197 -7.68 15.69 -24.95
C LEU A 197 -9.06 15.94 -24.31
N GLY A 198 -10.15 15.54 -24.99
CA GLY A 198 -11.50 15.57 -24.43
C GLY A 198 -11.70 14.57 -23.27
N SER A 199 -12.92 14.44 -22.77
CA SER A 199 -13.24 13.56 -21.63
C SER A 199 -13.22 12.05 -21.94
N SER A 200 -13.16 11.66 -23.20
CA SER A 200 -13.27 10.24 -23.61
C SER A 200 -12.17 9.34 -23.04
N TRP A 201 -10.91 9.80 -23.06
CA TRP A 201 -9.79 9.04 -22.49
C TRP A 201 -9.90 8.88 -20.96
N LEU A 202 -10.45 9.90 -20.26
CA LEU A 202 -10.69 9.82 -18.81
C LEU A 202 -11.69 8.72 -18.46
N VAL A 203 -12.74 8.56 -19.25
CA VAL A 203 -13.72 7.50 -19.07
C VAL A 203 -13.07 6.11 -19.22
N ALA A 204 -12.16 5.97 -20.19
CA ALA A 204 -11.41 4.74 -20.41
C ALA A 204 -10.50 4.38 -19.24
N VAL A 205 -9.73 5.34 -18.72
CA VAL A 205 -8.72 5.10 -17.68
C VAL A 205 -9.28 5.04 -16.26
N ARG A 206 -10.43 5.64 -16.02
CA ARG A 206 -10.98 5.79 -14.66
C ARG A 206 -10.96 4.50 -13.85
N ARG A 207 -11.34 3.39 -14.47
CA ARG A 207 -11.40 2.10 -13.78
C ARG A 207 -10.00 1.59 -13.40
N TYR A 208 -9.03 1.75 -14.29
CA TYR A 208 -7.64 1.38 -14.04
C TYR A 208 -7.03 2.27 -12.95
N ALA A 209 -7.26 3.57 -13.01
CA ALA A 209 -6.80 4.51 -11.99
C ALA A 209 -7.40 4.19 -10.61
N MET A 210 -8.71 3.87 -10.54
CA MET A 210 -9.35 3.47 -9.28
C MET A 210 -8.83 2.12 -8.75
N VAL A 211 -8.51 1.17 -9.62
CA VAL A 211 -7.88 -0.11 -9.20
C VAL A 211 -6.49 0.16 -8.65
N ALA A 212 -5.64 0.88 -9.38
CA ALA A 212 -4.30 1.23 -8.92
C ALA A 212 -4.35 1.96 -7.57
N TRP A 213 -5.20 2.97 -7.44
CA TRP A 213 -5.42 3.73 -6.21
C TRP A 213 -5.87 2.84 -5.03
N ALA A 214 -6.83 1.94 -5.25
CA ALA A 214 -7.36 1.07 -4.20
C ALA A 214 -6.31 0.07 -3.71
N PHE A 215 -5.48 -0.46 -4.61
CA PHE A 215 -4.41 -1.38 -4.27
C PHE A 215 -3.21 -0.68 -3.62
N LEU A 216 -2.88 0.56 -4.02
CA LEU A 216 -1.92 1.39 -3.27
C LEU A 216 -2.39 1.61 -1.85
N ALA A 217 -3.66 2.00 -1.65
CA ALA A 217 -4.24 2.16 -0.33
C ALA A 217 -4.19 0.86 0.50
N ALA A 218 -4.53 -0.28 -0.12
CA ALA A 218 -4.45 -1.59 0.54
C ALA A 218 -3.01 -1.92 0.93
N GLY A 219 -2.04 -1.68 0.05
CA GLY A 219 -0.62 -1.87 0.34
C GLY A 219 -0.16 -1.02 1.52
N LEU A 220 -0.46 0.28 1.53
CA LEU A 220 -0.14 1.18 2.65
C LEU A 220 -0.70 0.66 3.99
N VAL A 221 -1.97 0.24 4.00
CA VAL A 221 -2.63 -0.29 5.22
C VAL A 221 -2.01 -1.60 5.68
N LEU A 222 -1.71 -2.52 4.76
CA LEU A 222 -1.08 -3.80 5.09
C LEU A 222 0.32 -3.60 5.67
N GLY A 223 1.12 -2.68 5.11
CA GLY A 223 2.43 -2.30 5.63
C GLY A 223 2.34 -1.65 7.02
N SER A 224 1.39 -0.73 7.21
CA SER A 224 1.13 -0.12 8.53
C SER A 224 0.74 -1.17 9.58
N ARG A 225 -0.05 -2.18 9.22
CA ARG A 225 -0.43 -3.27 10.12
C ARG A 225 0.74 -4.17 10.46
N TRP A 226 1.60 -4.47 9.48
CA TRP A 226 2.83 -5.21 9.69
C TRP A 226 3.77 -4.47 10.64
N SER A 227 4.02 -3.17 10.41
CA SER A 227 4.82 -2.33 11.30
C SER A 227 4.35 -2.39 12.74
N TYR A 228 3.03 -2.28 12.97
CA TYR A 228 2.42 -2.33 14.30
C TYR A 228 2.56 -3.69 14.99
N ALA A 229 2.57 -4.79 14.22
CA ALA A 229 2.55 -6.15 14.76
C ALA A 229 3.94 -6.78 14.88
N GLU A 230 4.97 -6.29 14.16
CA GLU A 230 6.24 -7.01 13.99
C GLU A 230 7.48 -6.20 14.39
N LEU A 231 7.50 -4.89 14.14
CA LEU A 231 8.75 -4.13 14.26
C LEU A 231 9.20 -3.80 15.68
N GLY A 232 8.37 -4.05 16.70
CA GLY A 232 8.75 -3.92 18.12
C GLY A 232 8.85 -2.47 18.65
N TRP A 233 8.60 -1.44 17.84
CA TRP A 233 8.63 -0.04 18.28
C TRP A 233 7.24 0.51 18.69
N GLY A 234 6.17 -0.22 18.38
CA GLY A 234 4.80 0.09 18.80
C GLY A 234 4.07 1.12 17.96
N GLY A 235 4.61 1.52 16.82
CA GLY A 235 3.95 2.42 15.88
C GLY A 235 3.43 1.70 14.63
N PHE A 236 2.56 2.37 13.89
CA PHE A 236 1.97 1.88 12.65
C PHE A 236 2.43 2.68 11.41
N TRP A 237 3.19 3.76 11.61
CA TRP A 237 3.76 4.61 10.55
C TRP A 237 5.02 5.33 11.05
N GLY A 238 6.15 5.10 10.41
CA GLY A 238 7.46 5.60 10.83
C GLY A 238 8.00 6.78 10.03
N TRP A 239 7.31 7.24 8.97
CA TRP A 239 7.82 8.19 7.99
C TRP A 239 9.11 7.70 7.32
N ASP A 240 9.28 6.37 7.22
CA ASP A 240 10.38 5.75 6.51
C ASP A 240 10.38 6.17 5.02
N PRO A 241 11.54 6.39 4.38
CA PRO A 241 11.63 6.81 2.98
C PRO A 241 10.82 5.93 2.01
N VAL A 242 10.73 4.61 2.23
CA VAL A 242 9.97 3.70 1.37
C VAL A 242 8.48 3.74 1.67
N GLU A 243 8.07 3.89 2.94
CA GLU A 243 6.68 4.19 3.30
C GLU A 243 6.19 5.47 2.60
N ASN A 244 6.98 6.54 2.72
CA ASN A 244 6.71 7.82 2.08
C ASN A 244 6.63 7.69 0.55
N ALA A 245 7.54 6.94 -0.06
CA ALA A 245 7.55 6.69 -1.51
C ALA A 245 6.29 5.98 -2.00
N ALA A 246 5.65 5.16 -1.16
CA ALA A 246 4.36 4.53 -1.49
C ALA A 246 3.17 5.49 -1.31
N LEU A 247 3.26 6.43 -0.38
CA LEU A 247 2.23 7.44 -0.13
C LEU A 247 2.14 8.47 -1.26
N LEU A 248 3.27 8.88 -1.84
CA LEU A 248 3.35 9.92 -2.87
C LEU A 248 2.47 9.64 -4.10
N PRO A 249 2.56 8.49 -4.80
CA PRO A 249 1.70 8.18 -5.93
C PRO A 249 0.23 7.99 -5.52
N TRP A 250 -0.06 7.57 -4.29
CA TRP A 250 -1.42 7.49 -3.79
C TRP A 250 -2.06 8.88 -3.64
N LEU A 251 -1.32 9.89 -3.16
CA LEU A 251 -1.79 11.27 -3.05
C LEU A 251 -2.09 11.89 -4.42
N THR A 252 -1.17 11.74 -5.39
CA THR A 252 -1.35 12.26 -6.74
C THR A 252 -2.46 11.54 -7.51
N ALA A 253 -2.60 10.22 -7.34
CA ALA A 253 -3.73 9.45 -7.89
C ALA A 253 -5.07 9.89 -7.27
N THR A 254 -5.10 10.18 -5.97
CA THR A 254 -6.29 10.73 -5.28
C THR A 254 -6.68 12.07 -5.88
N ALA A 255 -5.72 12.97 -6.08
CA ALA A 255 -5.94 14.26 -6.74
C ALA A 255 -6.49 14.07 -8.16
N PHE A 256 -5.91 13.15 -8.95
CA PHE A 256 -6.37 12.84 -10.30
C PHE A 256 -7.80 12.32 -10.34
N ILE A 257 -8.17 11.38 -9.46
CA ILE A 257 -9.54 10.83 -9.40
C ILE A 257 -10.57 11.94 -9.16
N HIS A 258 -10.26 12.91 -8.30
CA HIS A 258 -11.14 14.05 -8.03
C HIS A 258 -11.19 15.05 -9.18
N SER A 259 -10.04 15.47 -9.71
CA SER A 259 -9.97 16.46 -10.79
C SER A 259 -10.49 15.92 -12.12
N SER A 260 -10.39 14.61 -12.37
CA SER A 260 -10.97 13.98 -13.56
C SER A 260 -12.48 14.17 -13.66
N VAL A 261 -13.19 14.21 -12.51
CA VAL A 261 -14.65 14.48 -12.48
C VAL A 261 -14.97 15.90 -12.94
N ILE A 262 -14.10 16.87 -12.64
CA ILE A 262 -14.27 18.26 -13.10
C ILE A 262 -14.08 18.33 -14.61
N GLN A 263 -13.04 17.71 -15.13
CA GLN A 263 -12.81 17.67 -16.59
C GLN A 263 -13.94 16.97 -17.32
N GLU A 264 -14.45 15.84 -16.82
CA GLU A 264 -15.59 15.14 -17.41
C GLU A 264 -16.85 15.99 -17.48
N ARG A 265 -17.11 16.85 -16.49
CA ARG A 265 -18.35 17.62 -16.38
C ARG A 265 -18.25 19.04 -16.92
N ARG A 266 -17.05 19.64 -16.84
CA ARG A 266 -16.85 21.07 -17.10
C ARG A 266 -15.74 21.36 -18.12
N GLY A 267 -15.00 20.36 -18.60
CA GLY A 267 -13.86 20.58 -19.51
C GLY A 267 -12.73 21.40 -18.89
N MET A 268 -12.66 21.51 -17.56
CA MET A 268 -11.65 22.26 -16.84
C MET A 268 -10.51 21.33 -16.37
N LEU A 269 -9.38 21.91 -15.96
CA LEU A 269 -8.22 21.21 -15.36
C LEU A 269 -7.54 20.18 -16.27
N LYS A 270 -7.56 20.37 -17.59
CA LYS A 270 -6.97 19.43 -18.55
C LYS A 270 -5.45 19.27 -18.34
N VAL A 271 -4.69 20.39 -18.21
CA VAL A 271 -3.24 20.35 -17.90
C VAL A 271 -3.00 19.62 -16.59
N TRP A 272 -3.78 19.96 -15.55
CA TRP A 272 -3.66 19.39 -14.23
C TRP A 272 -3.81 17.87 -14.24
N ASN A 273 -4.83 17.35 -14.96
CA ASN A 273 -5.10 15.92 -15.02
C ASN A 273 -3.98 15.13 -15.71
N VAL A 274 -3.47 15.59 -16.83
CA VAL A 274 -2.35 14.90 -17.52
C VAL A 274 -1.08 14.98 -16.67
N SER A 275 -0.82 16.10 -15.98
CA SER A 275 0.31 16.25 -15.07
C SER A 275 0.20 15.32 -13.86
N LEU A 276 -0.97 15.19 -13.25
CA LEU A 276 -1.18 14.28 -12.10
C LEU A 276 -1.01 12.81 -12.48
N VAL A 277 -1.49 12.41 -13.66
CA VAL A 277 -1.27 11.03 -14.15
C VAL A 277 0.21 10.76 -14.40
N ALA A 278 0.90 11.70 -15.05
CA ALA A 278 2.35 11.60 -15.27
C ALA A 278 3.11 11.55 -13.93
N ALA A 279 2.78 12.45 -12.99
CA ALA A 279 3.37 12.46 -11.65
C ALA A 279 3.13 11.15 -10.89
N THR A 280 1.91 10.60 -10.95
CA THR A 280 1.59 9.31 -10.30
C THR A 280 2.49 8.19 -10.82
N PHE A 281 2.69 8.11 -12.12
CA PHE A 281 3.55 7.08 -12.71
C PHE A 281 5.03 7.34 -12.39
N VAL A 282 5.53 8.58 -12.54
CA VAL A 282 6.91 8.94 -12.16
C VAL A 282 7.19 8.63 -10.70
N LEU A 283 6.29 8.99 -9.78
CA LEU A 283 6.45 8.70 -8.35
C LEU A 283 6.38 7.21 -8.05
N SER A 284 5.62 6.42 -8.82
CA SER A 284 5.65 4.94 -8.72
C SER A 284 7.01 4.36 -9.14
N LEU A 285 7.65 4.94 -10.17
CA LEU A 285 9.02 4.59 -10.56
C LEU A 285 10.04 5.02 -9.52
N VAL A 286 9.87 6.22 -8.92
CA VAL A 286 10.71 6.72 -7.82
C VAL A 286 10.61 5.79 -6.61
N GLY A 287 9.42 5.34 -6.22
CA GLY A 287 9.27 4.35 -5.15
C GLY A 287 9.98 3.03 -5.47
N THR A 288 9.86 2.56 -6.70
CA THR A 288 10.55 1.36 -7.18
C THR A 288 12.08 1.53 -7.17
N PHE A 289 12.56 2.73 -7.52
CA PHE A 289 13.97 3.10 -7.47
C PHE A 289 14.51 3.13 -6.03
N LEU A 290 13.81 3.78 -5.09
CA LEU A 290 14.29 3.93 -3.70
C LEU A 290 14.49 2.57 -3.01
N VAL A 291 13.56 1.64 -3.19
CA VAL A 291 13.67 0.28 -2.62
C VAL A 291 14.91 -0.46 -3.12
N ARG A 292 15.42 -0.14 -4.34
CA ARG A 292 16.47 -0.90 -5.03
C ARG A 292 17.80 -0.19 -5.15
N SER A 293 17.84 1.11 -4.95
CA SER A 293 19.08 1.89 -5.10
C SER A 293 19.97 1.88 -3.85
N GLY A 294 19.37 1.66 -2.67
CA GLY A 294 20.05 1.80 -1.39
C GLY A 294 20.56 3.23 -1.12
N ILE A 295 20.06 4.24 -1.84
CA ILE A 295 20.50 5.64 -1.71
C ILE A 295 20.00 6.31 -0.43
N LEU A 296 18.88 5.82 0.12
CA LEU A 296 18.32 6.21 1.40
C LEU A 296 18.24 5.00 2.33
N ASP A 297 18.57 5.21 3.60
CA ASP A 297 18.48 4.18 4.62
C ASP A 297 17.02 3.86 4.92
N SER A 298 16.63 2.58 4.79
CA SER A 298 15.30 2.09 5.04
C SER A 298 15.32 0.62 5.39
N ILE A 299 14.46 0.22 6.32
CA ILE A 299 14.23 -1.21 6.66
C ILE A 299 13.57 -1.99 5.51
N HIS A 300 13.05 -1.30 4.50
CA HIS A 300 12.40 -1.87 3.32
C HIS A 300 13.35 -1.95 2.11
N ALA A 301 14.58 -1.44 2.21
CA ALA A 301 15.52 -1.46 1.09
C ALA A 301 16.16 -2.85 0.93
N PHE A 302 16.30 -3.31 -0.31
CA PHE A 302 17.03 -4.54 -0.64
C PHE A 302 18.54 -4.40 -0.59
N GLY A 303 19.05 -3.26 -0.15
CA GLY A 303 20.47 -2.89 -0.20
C GLY A 303 20.87 -2.17 -1.50
N ALA A 304 22.10 -1.71 -1.54
CA ALA A 304 22.66 -1.03 -2.72
C ALA A 304 22.78 -1.98 -3.91
N SER A 305 22.35 -1.54 -5.09
CA SER A 305 22.44 -2.32 -6.30
C SER A 305 22.74 -1.47 -7.54
N THR A 306 23.16 -2.16 -8.60
CA THR A 306 23.46 -1.54 -9.90
C THR A 306 22.19 -1.06 -10.66
N LEU A 307 20.98 -1.35 -10.14
CA LEU A 307 19.72 -0.94 -10.74
C LEU A 307 19.40 0.54 -10.61
N GLY A 308 20.09 1.27 -9.72
CA GLY A 308 19.84 2.70 -9.49
C GLY A 308 19.92 3.54 -10.76
N VAL A 309 20.99 3.41 -11.52
CA VAL A 309 21.24 4.21 -12.73
C VAL A 309 20.21 3.95 -13.83
N PRO A 310 19.87 2.71 -14.23
CA PRO A 310 18.83 2.46 -15.22
C PRO A 310 17.47 3.04 -14.82
N PHE A 311 17.07 2.95 -13.54
CA PHE A 311 15.82 3.56 -13.08
C PHE A 311 15.86 5.08 -13.16
N LEU A 312 16.96 5.75 -12.80
CA LEU A 312 17.11 7.20 -12.93
C LEU A 312 16.99 7.65 -14.39
N VAL A 313 17.60 6.90 -15.31
CA VAL A 313 17.46 7.16 -16.76
C VAL A 313 15.99 7.05 -17.20
N LEU A 314 15.30 6.00 -16.81
CA LEU A 314 13.88 5.84 -17.14
C LEU A 314 13.03 6.99 -16.56
N ILE A 315 13.26 7.35 -15.29
CA ILE A 315 12.54 8.45 -14.62
C ILE A 315 12.78 9.77 -15.37
N ALA A 316 14.03 10.06 -15.72
CA ALA A 316 14.38 11.28 -16.46
C ALA A 316 13.73 11.32 -17.86
N VAL A 317 13.75 10.20 -18.59
CA VAL A 317 13.12 10.07 -19.91
C VAL A 317 11.60 10.24 -19.81
N VAL A 318 10.94 9.55 -18.88
CA VAL A 318 9.49 9.64 -18.68
C VAL A 318 9.06 11.04 -18.26
N MET A 319 9.81 11.65 -17.34
CA MET A 319 9.54 13.02 -16.88
C MET A 319 9.76 14.04 -18.00
N GLY A 320 10.89 13.98 -18.70
CA GLY A 320 11.21 14.87 -19.80
C GLY A 320 10.20 14.75 -20.97
N ALA A 321 9.86 13.51 -21.35
CA ALA A 321 8.85 13.27 -22.39
C ALA A 321 7.46 13.79 -21.97
N SER A 322 7.08 13.62 -20.69
CA SER A 322 5.80 14.14 -20.18
C SER A 322 5.75 15.66 -20.22
N VAL A 323 6.79 16.32 -19.73
CA VAL A 323 6.89 17.80 -19.78
C VAL A 323 6.84 18.30 -21.21
N TRP A 324 7.61 17.69 -22.11
CA TRP A 324 7.64 18.05 -23.53
C TRP A 324 6.27 17.87 -24.20
N LEU A 325 5.60 16.73 -24.01
CA LEU A 325 4.29 16.45 -24.58
C LEU A 325 3.22 17.45 -24.08
N ILE A 326 3.24 17.77 -22.78
CA ILE A 326 2.32 18.74 -22.17
C ILE A 326 2.58 20.15 -22.74
N ALA A 327 3.84 20.55 -22.83
CA ALA A 327 4.23 21.85 -23.40
C ALA A 327 3.82 21.96 -24.88
N TRP A 328 4.09 20.93 -25.67
CA TRP A 328 3.72 20.86 -27.08
C TRP A 328 2.21 20.96 -27.28
N ARG A 329 1.40 20.33 -26.44
CA ARG A 329 -0.07 20.32 -26.55
C ARG A 329 -0.77 21.39 -25.70
N ARG A 330 -0.01 22.30 -25.08
CA ARG A 330 -0.57 23.37 -24.22
C ARG A 330 -1.75 24.13 -24.84
N PRO A 331 -1.78 24.47 -26.15
CA PRO A 331 -2.94 25.16 -26.74
C PRO A 331 -4.25 24.34 -26.64
N LEU A 332 -4.18 23.01 -26.80
CA LEU A 332 -5.33 22.12 -26.77
C LEU A 332 -5.77 21.78 -25.33
N LEU A 333 -4.91 22.05 -24.35
CA LEU A 333 -5.15 21.81 -22.93
C LEU A 333 -5.84 22.97 -22.21
N ARG A 334 -6.20 24.03 -22.93
CA ARG A 334 -6.93 25.17 -22.35
C ARG A 334 -8.29 24.70 -21.78
N SER A 335 -8.67 25.29 -20.65
CA SER A 335 -9.96 25.02 -20.01
C SER A 335 -11.10 25.58 -20.84
N ASP A 336 -12.19 24.80 -21.02
CA ASP A 336 -13.36 25.21 -21.80
C ASP A 336 -14.23 26.22 -21.01
N HIS A 337 -14.17 26.17 -19.67
CA HIS A 337 -14.95 27.01 -18.76
C HIS A 337 -14.06 27.60 -17.66
N ARG A 338 -14.53 28.72 -17.07
CA ARG A 338 -13.96 29.34 -15.88
C ARG A 338 -14.73 28.91 -14.62
N LEU A 339 -14.16 29.19 -13.47
CA LEU A 339 -14.81 28.97 -12.18
C LEU A 339 -15.96 29.99 -12.00
N ASP A 340 -17.19 29.51 -11.81
CA ASP A 340 -18.37 30.36 -11.74
C ASP A 340 -18.58 30.98 -10.34
N GLY A 341 -18.06 30.35 -9.27
CA GLY A 341 -18.21 30.87 -7.91
C GLY A 341 -17.35 30.12 -6.91
N LEU A 342 -16.96 30.82 -5.84
CA LEU A 342 -16.14 30.27 -4.75
C LEU A 342 -16.90 29.23 -3.92
N LEU A 343 -18.21 29.41 -3.73
CA LEU A 343 -19.06 28.46 -3.01
C LEU A 343 -19.64 27.42 -3.97
N SER A 344 -18.76 26.57 -4.50
CA SER A 344 -19.08 25.57 -5.51
C SER A 344 -18.33 24.27 -5.25
N ARG A 345 -18.87 23.18 -5.79
CA ARG A 345 -18.20 21.87 -5.73
C ARG A 345 -16.90 21.87 -6.51
N GLU A 346 -16.82 22.64 -7.59
CA GLU A 346 -15.59 22.82 -8.39
C GLU A 346 -14.46 23.42 -7.56
N MET A 347 -14.77 24.45 -6.75
CA MET A 347 -13.78 25.10 -5.88
C MET A 347 -13.26 24.12 -4.81
N VAL A 348 -14.16 23.35 -4.18
CA VAL A 348 -13.75 22.33 -3.19
C VAL A 348 -12.82 21.30 -3.81
N PHE A 349 -13.10 20.81 -5.01
CA PHE A 349 -12.21 19.88 -5.71
C PHE A 349 -10.85 20.51 -6.09
N LEU A 350 -10.85 21.79 -6.46
CA LEU A 350 -9.60 22.52 -6.73
C LEU A 350 -8.76 22.64 -5.45
N LEU A 351 -9.36 23.09 -4.35
CA LEU A 351 -8.66 23.18 -3.05
C LEU A 351 -8.19 21.83 -2.55
N ASN A 352 -9.01 20.77 -2.70
CA ASN A 352 -8.62 19.41 -2.37
C ASN A 352 -7.37 18.98 -3.15
N ASN A 353 -7.30 19.30 -4.45
CA ASN A 353 -6.12 19.00 -5.26
C ASN A 353 -4.88 19.78 -4.80
N VAL A 354 -5.04 21.06 -4.46
CA VAL A 354 -3.93 21.88 -3.94
C VAL A 354 -3.40 21.29 -2.63
N LEU A 355 -4.30 20.90 -1.70
CA LEU A 355 -3.88 20.29 -0.43
C LEU A 355 -3.21 18.93 -0.62
N LEU A 356 -3.73 18.07 -1.53
CA LEU A 356 -3.13 16.76 -1.81
C LEU A 356 -1.76 16.88 -2.46
N VAL A 357 -1.58 17.82 -3.39
CA VAL A 357 -0.27 18.10 -4.02
C VAL A 357 0.68 18.77 -3.03
N GLY A 358 0.16 19.64 -2.15
CA GLY A 358 0.93 20.21 -1.05
C GLY A 358 1.43 19.14 -0.08
N LEU A 359 0.56 18.18 0.29
CA LEU A 359 0.98 17.00 1.08
C LEU A 359 2.05 16.20 0.36
N ALA A 360 1.85 15.90 -0.93
CA ALA A 360 2.83 15.16 -1.72
C ALA A 360 4.18 15.92 -1.77
N PHE A 361 4.16 17.26 -1.91
CA PHE A 361 5.37 18.07 -1.88
C PHE A 361 6.09 18.00 -0.53
N VAL A 362 5.37 18.17 0.58
CA VAL A 362 5.96 18.08 1.93
C VAL A 362 6.59 16.70 2.15
N VAL A 363 5.86 15.63 1.85
CA VAL A 363 6.38 14.26 2.01
C VAL A 363 7.58 14.01 1.10
N PHE A 364 7.53 14.45 -0.16
CA PHE A 364 8.65 14.35 -1.09
C PHE A 364 9.89 15.10 -0.56
N TRP A 365 9.72 16.37 -0.17
CA TRP A 365 10.81 17.18 0.36
C TRP A 365 11.46 16.54 1.59
N GLY A 366 10.65 16.13 2.57
CA GLY A 366 11.17 15.49 3.79
C GLY A 366 11.88 14.16 3.52
N THR A 367 11.38 13.39 2.55
CA THR A 367 11.98 12.10 2.17
C THR A 367 13.35 12.26 1.50
N PHE A 368 13.49 13.27 0.61
CA PHE A 368 14.72 13.51 -0.12
C PHE A 368 15.66 14.49 0.57
N PHE A 369 15.25 15.04 1.72
CA PHE A 369 16.07 16.00 2.49
C PHE A 369 17.48 15.49 2.83
N PRO A 370 17.69 14.20 3.18
CA PRO A 370 19.05 13.69 3.44
C PRO A 370 20.00 13.87 2.26
N LEU A 371 19.52 13.67 1.03
CA LEU A 371 20.33 13.88 -0.18
C LEU A 371 20.59 15.36 -0.45
N ILE A 372 19.58 16.19 -0.20
CA ILE A 372 19.69 17.65 -0.38
C ILE A 372 20.70 18.23 0.64
N SER A 373 20.60 17.81 1.92
CA SER A 373 21.52 18.26 2.95
C SER A 373 22.95 17.84 2.66
N GLU A 374 23.16 16.59 2.23
CA GLU A 374 24.47 16.07 1.86
C GLU A 374 25.08 16.86 0.68
N ALA A 375 24.28 17.15 -0.35
CA ALA A 375 24.71 17.92 -1.52
C ALA A 375 25.08 19.39 -1.18
N VAL A 376 24.41 19.99 -0.17
CA VAL A 376 24.59 21.41 0.19
C VAL A 376 25.62 21.60 1.31
N THR A 377 25.60 20.71 2.31
CA THR A 377 26.41 20.88 3.55
C THR A 377 27.52 19.85 3.69
N GLY A 378 27.59 18.84 2.79
CA GLY A 378 28.53 17.72 2.91
C GLY A 378 28.17 16.72 4.01
N THR A 379 27.03 16.93 4.74
CA THR A 379 26.58 16.05 5.82
C THR A 379 25.16 15.57 5.57
N LYS A 380 24.94 14.25 5.76
CA LYS A 380 23.63 13.61 5.58
C LYS A 380 22.79 13.79 6.85
N SER A 381 21.73 14.59 6.78
CA SER A 381 20.79 14.83 7.89
C SER A 381 19.40 14.36 7.53
N ALA A 382 18.78 13.53 8.39
CA ALA A 382 17.42 13.03 8.18
C ALA A 382 16.38 13.85 8.98
N LEU A 383 15.20 14.01 8.43
CA LEU A 383 14.07 14.62 9.12
C LEU A 383 13.24 13.53 9.83
N GLY A 384 13.02 13.70 11.12
CA GLY A 384 12.26 12.75 11.93
C GLY A 384 10.73 12.96 11.88
N PRO A 385 9.94 12.02 12.49
CA PRO A 385 8.49 12.09 12.53
C PRO A 385 7.90 13.44 12.97
N PRO A 386 8.46 14.16 13.98
CA PRO A 386 7.90 15.45 14.39
C PRO A 386 7.87 16.50 13.27
N TRP A 387 8.88 16.49 12.39
CA TRP A 387 8.91 17.40 11.26
C TRP A 387 7.75 17.12 10.29
N PHE A 388 7.55 15.85 9.92
CA PHE A 388 6.45 15.46 9.04
C PHE A 388 5.10 15.82 9.66
N GLU A 389 4.90 15.57 10.95
CA GLU A 389 3.65 15.84 11.65
C GLU A 389 3.30 17.34 11.66
N ILE A 390 4.27 18.23 11.90
CA ILE A 390 4.06 19.67 11.91
C ILE A 390 3.51 20.17 10.57
N TYR A 391 4.02 19.68 9.45
CA TYR A 391 3.63 20.18 8.12
C TYR A 391 2.45 19.41 7.51
N THR A 392 2.30 18.12 7.80
CA THR A 392 1.22 17.31 7.22
C THR A 392 -0.10 17.45 7.99
N ALA A 393 -0.07 17.65 9.31
CA ALA A 393 -1.30 17.73 10.10
C ALA A 393 -2.22 18.89 9.70
N PRO A 394 -1.75 20.14 9.47
CA PRO A 394 -2.61 21.23 9.02
C PRO A 394 -3.26 20.93 7.65
N LEU A 395 -2.50 20.34 6.71
CA LEU A 395 -3.00 19.99 5.40
C LEU A 395 -4.03 18.85 5.49
N GLY A 396 -3.80 17.85 6.35
CA GLY A 396 -4.75 16.78 6.64
C GLY A 396 -6.05 17.29 7.27
N ILE A 397 -5.96 18.22 8.21
CA ILE A 397 -7.14 18.89 8.80
C ILE A 397 -7.91 19.64 7.70
N GLY A 398 -7.21 20.37 6.83
CA GLY A 398 -7.81 21.06 5.69
C GLY A 398 -8.59 20.10 4.79
N LEU A 399 -8.04 18.92 4.50
CA LEU A 399 -8.73 17.87 3.73
C LEU A 399 -10.00 17.37 4.43
N VAL A 400 -9.96 17.13 5.75
CA VAL A 400 -11.13 16.71 6.52
C VAL A 400 -12.22 17.77 6.47
N LEU A 401 -11.86 19.05 6.61
CA LEU A 401 -12.82 20.16 6.52
C LEU A 401 -13.44 20.28 5.12
N LEU A 402 -12.64 20.15 4.05
CA LEU A 402 -13.16 20.12 2.68
C LEU A 402 -14.09 18.92 2.43
N LEU A 403 -13.75 17.77 3.00
CA LEU A 403 -14.60 16.58 2.92
C LEU A 403 -15.95 16.78 3.64
N ALA A 404 -15.93 17.47 4.78
CA ALA A 404 -17.13 17.76 5.55
C ALA A 404 -18.14 18.67 4.79
N VAL A 405 -17.63 19.61 4.00
CA VAL A 405 -18.47 20.59 3.30
C VAL A 405 -18.77 20.22 1.84
N GLY A 406 -17.84 19.56 1.16
CA GLY A 406 -17.91 19.30 -0.28
C GLY A 406 -19.18 18.60 -0.78
N PRO A 407 -19.66 17.52 -0.15
CA PRO A 407 -20.87 16.81 -0.57
C PRO A 407 -22.14 17.66 -0.54
N SER A 408 -22.18 18.67 0.32
CA SER A 408 -23.34 19.56 0.51
C SER A 408 -23.44 20.68 -0.52
N LEU A 409 -22.38 20.94 -1.29
CA LEU A 409 -22.33 22.00 -2.31
C LEU A 409 -22.88 21.51 -3.65
N ALA A 410 -23.52 22.45 -4.37
CA ALA A 410 -23.95 22.23 -5.75
C ALA A 410 -22.81 22.51 -6.75
N TRP A 411 -23.00 22.07 -8.00
CA TRP A 411 -22.16 22.48 -9.13
C TRP A 411 -22.44 23.93 -9.49
N ARG A 412 -21.44 24.67 -9.94
CA ARG A 412 -21.41 26.08 -10.31
C ARG A 412 -21.49 27.04 -9.11
N ALA A 413 -22.63 27.14 -8.44
CA ALA A 413 -22.79 28.00 -7.30
C ALA A 413 -23.83 27.47 -6.32
N THR A 414 -23.64 27.74 -5.05
CA THR A 414 -24.56 27.39 -3.98
C THR A 414 -24.92 28.65 -3.19
N ALA A 415 -26.22 28.88 -2.97
CA ALA A 415 -26.66 29.98 -2.13
C ALA A 415 -26.25 29.72 -0.68
N TRP A 416 -25.58 30.70 -0.06
CA TRP A 416 -25.05 30.60 1.32
C TRP A 416 -26.12 30.18 2.34
N ARG A 417 -27.31 30.77 2.28
CA ARG A 417 -28.41 30.44 3.22
C ARG A 417 -28.86 28.99 3.11
N LEU A 418 -28.94 28.43 1.89
CA LEU A 418 -29.34 27.05 1.67
C LEU A 418 -28.24 26.09 2.17
N TRP A 419 -26.98 26.41 1.91
CA TRP A 419 -25.83 25.63 2.35
C TRP A 419 -25.75 25.54 3.88
N MET A 420 -25.87 26.68 4.58
CA MET A 420 -25.90 26.73 6.05
C MET A 420 -27.05 25.91 6.63
N ARG A 421 -28.26 25.99 6.02
CA ARG A 421 -29.41 25.15 6.45
C ARG A 421 -29.11 23.64 6.30
N THR A 422 -28.37 23.26 5.28
CA THR A 422 -28.03 21.86 5.03
C THR A 422 -26.99 21.34 6.04
N LEU A 423 -26.01 22.18 6.42
CA LEU A 423 -24.92 21.81 7.33
C LEU A 423 -25.28 21.95 8.82
N ARG A 424 -26.31 22.70 9.21
CA ARG A 424 -26.61 22.97 10.61
C ARG A 424 -26.68 21.72 11.49
N VAL A 425 -27.36 20.66 11.04
CA VAL A 425 -27.50 19.41 11.80
C VAL A 425 -26.20 18.62 11.83
N PRO A 426 -25.51 18.35 10.70
CA PRO A 426 -24.19 17.71 10.72
C PRO A 426 -23.17 18.44 11.61
N VAL A 427 -23.10 19.77 11.54
CA VAL A 427 -22.16 20.56 12.35
C VAL A 427 -22.54 20.52 13.83
N ALA A 428 -23.82 20.64 14.18
CA ALA A 428 -24.28 20.52 15.56
C ALA A 428 -23.92 19.15 16.18
N LEU A 429 -24.11 18.08 15.43
CA LEU A 429 -23.69 16.72 15.85
C LEU A 429 -22.17 16.61 16.01
N GLY A 430 -21.40 17.15 15.07
CA GLY A 430 -19.96 17.19 15.17
C GLY A 430 -19.46 17.96 16.40
N LEU A 431 -20.05 19.15 16.66
CA LEU A 431 -19.74 19.96 17.84
C LEU A 431 -20.09 19.24 19.15
N ALA A 432 -21.24 18.57 19.20
CA ALA A 432 -21.65 17.77 20.36
C ALA A 432 -20.63 16.66 20.65
N VAL A 433 -20.19 15.92 19.61
CA VAL A 433 -19.17 14.87 19.76
C VAL A 433 -17.82 15.45 20.15
N GLY A 434 -17.42 16.59 19.56
CA GLY A 434 -16.21 17.31 19.96
C GLY A 434 -16.24 17.71 21.44
N ALA A 435 -17.36 18.24 21.92
CA ALA A 435 -17.57 18.59 23.34
C ALA A 435 -17.49 17.37 24.26
N VAL A 436 -18.12 16.26 23.88
CA VAL A 436 -18.01 14.98 24.62
C VAL A 436 -16.56 14.47 24.63
N GLY A 437 -15.82 14.57 23.52
CA GLY A 437 -14.42 14.22 23.44
C GLY A 437 -13.55 15.04 24.41
N ILE A 438 -13.78 16.36 24.48
CA ILE A 438 -13.09 17.24 25.42
C ILE A 438 -13.43 16.86 26.89
N ALA A 439 -14.72 16.60 27.19
CA ALA A 439 -15.16 16.14 28.51
C ALA A 439 -14.55 14.80 28.87
N ALA A 440 -14.35 13.91 27.90
CA ALA A 440 -13.68 12.61 28.06
C ALA A 440 -12.14 12.69 28.15
N GLY A 441 -11.57 13.90 28.14
CA GLY A 441 -10.14 14.15 28.34
C GLY A 441 -9.28 14.27 27.07
N VAL A 442 -9.88 14.37 25.89
CA VAL A 442 -9.15 14.69 24.63
C VAL A 442 -8.81 16.19 24.65
N ARG A 443 -7.54 16.52 24.88
CA ARG A 443 -7.09 17.91 25.02
C ARG A 443 -6.33 18.46 23.80
N THR A 444 -5.90 17.59 22.89
CA THR A 444 -5.14 17.98 21.71
C THR A 444 -6.07 18.64 20.68
N PRO A 445 -5.90 19.94 20.36
CA PRO A 445 -6.84 20.68 19.49
C PRO A 445 -6.99 20.06 18.10
N SER A 446 -5.89 19.59 17.49
CA SER A 446 -5.91 18.95 16.18
C SER A 446 -6.77 17.67 16.19
N THR A 447 -6.67 16.85 17.23
CA THR A 447 -7.48 15.64 17.40
C THR A 447 -8.96 15.99 17.53
N VAL A 448 -9.31 17.01 18.33
CA VAL A 448 -10.71 17.47 18.48
C VAL A 448 -11.28 17.90 17.13
N VAL A 449 -10.54 18.69 16.35
CA VAL A 449 -10.96 19.16 15.02
C VAL A 449 -11.15 18.01 14.04
N VAL A 450 -10.23 17.04 14.01
CA VAL A 450 -10.32 15.86 13.14
C VAL A 450 -11.53 15.00 13.51
N VAL A 451 -11.77 14.72 14.80
CA VAL A 451 -12.90 13.93 15.28
C VAL A 451 -14.22 14.65 14.96
N LEU A 452 -14.32 15.94 15.26
CA LEU A 452 -15.48 16.77 14.89
C LEU A 452 -15.75 16.71 13.39
N GLY A 453 -14.73 16.96 12.57
CA GLY A 453 -14.84 16.89 11.10
C GLY A 453 -15.27 15.52 10.60
N ALA A 454 -14.73 14.43 11.18
CA ALA A 454 -15.13 13.07 10.84
C ALA A 454 -16.62 12.84 11.09
N PHE A 455 -17.15 13.29 12.22
CA PHE A 455 -18.58 13.17 12.51
C PHE A 455 -19.46 14.05 11.59
N VAL A 456 -18.98 15.21 11.18
CA VAL A 456 -19.68 16.01 10.15
C VAL A 456 -19.75 15.26 8.82
N VAL A 457 -18.65 14.60 8.38
CA VAL A 457 -18.64 13.78 7.16
C VAL A 457 -19.59 12.58 7.28
N LEU A 458 -19.60 11.89 8.41
CA LEU A 458 -20.53 10.80 8.70
C LEU A 458 -21.97 11.26 8.60
N ALA A 459 -22.31 12.37 9.28
CA ALA A 459 -23.65 12.93 9.32
C ALA A 459 -24.12 13.45 7.95
N THR A 460 -23.26 14.13 7.18
CA THR A 460 -23.58 14.59 5.82
C THR A 460 -23.80 13.43 4.88
N SER A 461 -22.98 12.37 4.95
CA SER A 461 -23.11 11.16 4.12
C SER A 461 -24.42 10.41 4.44
N ALA A 462 -24.73 10.25 5.72
CA ALA A 462 -25.98 9.63 6.19
C ALA A 462 -27.21 10.46 5.76
N GLN A 463 -27.16 11.78 5.89
CA GLN A 463 -28.22 12.71 5.48
C GLN A 463 -28.51 12.61 3.97
N GLU A 464 -27.49 12.52 3.14
CA GLU A 464 -27.62 12.35 1.69
C GLU A 464 -28.27 11.01 1.32
N LEU A 465 -27.86 9.92 1.98
CA LEU A 465 -28.49 8.61 1.79
C LEU A 465 -29.96 8.63 2.24
N TRP A 466 -30.23 9.20 3.41
CA TRP A 466 -31.56 9.32 3.97
C TRP A 466 -32.51 10.10 3.06
N ARG A 467 -32.10 11.29 2.58
CA ARG A 467 -32.89 12.12 1.66
C ARG A 467 -33.22 11.36 0.36
N ALA A 468 -32.22 10.70 -0.23
CA ALA A 468 -32.39 9.94 -1.44
C ALA A 468 -33.31 8.71 -1.24
N ALA A 469 -33.16 8.00 -0.12
CA ALA A 469 -33.99 6.84 0.23
C ALA A 469 -35.44 7.28 0.49
N ARG A 470 -35.65 8.37 1.22
CA ARG A 470 -36.99 8.90 1.54
C ARG A 470 -37.73 9.37 0.29
N ALA A 471 -37.04 10.11 -0.60
CA ALA A 471 -37.61 10.53 -1.87
C ALA A 471 -38.04 9.32 -2.73
N ARG A 472 -37.19 8.27 -2.78
CA ARG A 472 -37.51 7.05 -3.49
C ARG A 472 -38.66 6.26 -2.84
N SER A 473 -38.70 6.14 -1.52
CA SER A 473 -39.79 5.50 -0.78
C SER A 473 -41.12 6.20 -1.07
N ALA A 474 -41.14 7.53 -1.07
CA ALA A 474 -42.34 8.32 -1.37
C ALA A 474 -42.86 8.10 -2.81
N THR A 475 -41.97 7.90 -3.79
CA THR A 475 -42.35 7.70 -5.19
C THR A 475 -42.63 6.26 -5.56
N SER A 476 -42.11 5.27 -4.84
CA SER A 476 -42.26 3.82 -5.18
C SER A 476 -43.14 3.04 -4.22
N GLY A 477 -43.57 3.63 -3.08
CA GLY A 477 -44.28 2.91 -2.02
C GLY A 477 -43.42 1.89 -1.26
N ALA A 478 -42.11 1.77 -1.61
CA ALA A 478 -41.22 0.78 -1.00
C ALA A 478 -40.82 1.17 0.43
N ARG A 479 -40.63 0.18 1.30
CA ARG A 479 -40.08 0.41 2.66
C ARG A 479 -38.74 1.10 2.61
N LEU A 480 -38.44 1.96 3.57
CA LEU A 480 -37.22 2.81 3.60
C LEU A 480 -35.92 2.02 3.43
N PRO A 481 -35.67 0.86 4.10
CA PRO A 481 -34.46 0.07 3.90
C PRO A 481 -34.30 -0.45 2.47
N SER A 482 -35.39 -0.93 1.85
CA SER A 482 -35.35 -1.41 0.47
C SER A 482 -35.18 -0.27 -0.54
N ALA A 483 -35.75 0.91 -0.26
CA ALA A 483 -35.52 2.13 -1.02
C ALA A 483 -34.05 2.57 -0.94
N ALA A 484 -33.44 2.54 0.25
CA ALA A 484 -32.01 2.85 0.44
C ALA A 484 -31.10 1.88 -0.33
N ALA A 485 -31.34 0.56 -0.21
CA ALA A 485 -30.58 -0.44 -0.95
C ALA A 485 -30.71 -0.25 -2.48
N ALA A 486 -31.90 0.10 -2.96
CA ALA A 486 -32.14 0.38 -4.38
C ALA A 486 -31.45 1.68 -4.84
N VAL A 487 -31.41 2.72 -4.02
CA VAL A 487 -30.67 3.96 -4.29
C VAL A 487 -29.17 3.68 -4.40
N VAL A 488 -28.58 2.95 -3.45
CA VAL A 488 -27.18 2.56 -3.46
C VAL A 488 -26.86 1.70 -4.68
N SER A 489 -27.67 0.68 -4.97
CA SER A 489 -27.43 -0.25 -6.08
C SER A 489 -27.50 0.42 -7.46
N ARG A 490 -28.30 1.48 -7.62
CA ARG A 490 -28.39 2.26 -8.87
C ARG A 490 -27.27 3.32 -9.00
N ASN A 491 -26.80 3.87 -7.88
CA ASN A 491 -25.81 4.95 -7.83
C ASN A 491 -24.52 4.52 -7.10
N ARG A 492 -24.03 3.31 -7.41
CA ARG A 492 -22.89 2.66 -6.72
C ARG A 492 -21.65 3.54 -6.67
N ARG A 493 -21.33 4.27 -7.75
CA ARG A 493 -20.18 5.17 -7.81
C ARG A 493 -20.30 6.30 -6.78
N ARG A 494 -21.47 6.92 -6.64
CA ARG A 494 -21.71 8.01 -5.68
C ARG A 494 -21.62 7.53 -4.23
N PHE A 495 -22.39 6.47 -3.91
CA PHE A 495 -22.44 5.95 -2.54
C PHE A 495 -21.20 5.15 -2.16
N GLY A 496 -20.53 4.50 -3.13
CA GLY A 496 -19.19 3.95 -2.94
C GLY A 496 -18.18 5.03 -2.56
N GLY A 497 -18.19 6.19 -3.25
CA GLY A 497 -17.36 7.33 -2.88
C GLY A 497 -17.67 7.87 -1.48
N TYR A 498 -18.94 7.98 -1.09
CA TYR A 498 -19.29 8.39 0.28
C TYR A 498 -18.79 7.39 1.32
N LEU A 499 -18.94 6.09 1.08
CA LEU A 499 -18.42 5.06 1.97
C LEU A 499 -16.88 5.10 2.07
N THR A 500 -16.18 5.35 0.95
CA THR A 500 -14.73 5.57 0.94
C THR A 500 -14.35 6.77 1.80
N HIS A 501 -15.05 7.89 1.68
CA HIS A 501 -14.79 9.09 2.49
C HIS A 501 -15.08 8.86 3.99
N VAL A 502 -16.17 8.16 4.31
CA VAL A 502 -16.49 7.74 5.69
C VAL A 502 -15.34 6.88 6.24
N GLY A 503 -14.88 5.87 5.49
CA GLY A 503 -13.75 5.04 5.88
C GLY A 503 -12.47 5.85 6.11
N PHE A 504 -12.17 6.78 5.22
CA PHE A 504 -10.99 7.63 5.32
C PHE A 504 -11.01 8.54 6.58
N VAL A 505 -12.12 9.19 6.87
CA VAL A 505 -12.19 10.05 8.07
C VAL A 505 -12.23 9.25 9.37
N VAL A 506 -12.82 8.05 9.38
CA VAL A 506 -12.75 7.13 10.53
C VAL A 506 -11.31 6.68 10.77
N MET A 507 -10.56 6.36 9.71
CA MET A 507 -9.14 6.03 9.79
C MET A 507 -8.32 7.21 10.33
N LEU A 508 -8.51 8.43 9.80
CA LEU A 508 -7.80 9.63 10.26
C LEU A 508 -8.15 9.99 11.70
N ALA A 509 -9.41 9.84 12.11
CA ALA A 509 -9.80 10.03 13.51
C ALA A 509 -9.11 9.00 14.42
N GLY A 510 -9.02 7.74 13.97
CA GLY A 510 -8.25 6.70 14.66
C GLY A 510 -6.77 7.08 14.82
N VAL A 511 -6.12 7.56 13.76
CA VAL A 511 -4.72 8.04 13.77
C VAL A 511 -4.56 9.21 14.76
N ALA A 512 -5.42 10.20 14.69
CA ALA A 512 -5.36 11.39 15.55
C ALA A 512 -5.55 11.02 17.04
N VAL A 513 -6.52 10.14 17.35
CA VAL A 513 -6.76 9.67 18.71
C VAL A 513 -5.60 8.80 19.20
N ALA A 514 -5.06 7.91 18.36
CA ALA A 514 -3.95 7.04 18.72
C ALA A 514 -2.67 7.84 19.01
N GLY A 515 -2.40 8.91 18.27
CA GLY A 515 -1.30 9.82 18.54
C GLY A 515 -1.45 10.59 19.85
N ALA A 516 -2.67 11.09 20.13
CA ALA A 516 -2.95 11.91 21.32
C ALA A 516 -3.08 11.09 22.63
N SER A 517 -3.31 9.77 22.57
CA SER A 517 -3.64 8.93 23.74
C SER A 517 -2.61 7.85 24.04
N SER A 518 -1.40 7.96 23.51
CA SER A 518 -0.36 6.96 23.75
C SER A 518 0.21 7.10 25.17
N SER A 519 0.14 6.02 25.94
CA SER A 519 0.78 5.90 27.25
C SER A 519 1.67 4.65 27.24
N GLY A 520 2.95 4.79 27.46
CA GLY A 520 3.90 3.69 27.41
C GLY A 520 4.86 3.67 28.59
N LYS A 521 5.35 2.47 28.93
CA LYS A 521 6.38 2.27 29.95
C LYS A 521 7.30 1.13 29.53
N ASP A 522 8.60 1.38 29.61
CA ASP A 522 9.62 0.34 29.52
C ASP A 522 9.95 -0.13 30.95
N VAL A 523 9.87 -1.43 31.20
CA VAL A 523 10.07 -2.01 32.54
C VAL A 523 10.73 -3.38 32.45
N THR A 524 11.74 -3.59 33.28
CA THR A 524 12.34 -4.92 33.47
C THR A 524 11.64 -5.63 34.61
N MET A 525 11.12 -6.82 34.37
CA MET A 525 10.38 -7.63 35.34
C MET A 525 10.98 -9.03 35.45
N ARG A 526 10.85 -9.62 36.65
CA ARG A 526 11.08 -11.04 36.91
C ARG A 526 9.74 -11.77 37.02
N PRO A 527 9.69 -13.10 36.87
CA PRO A 527 8.48 -13.87 37.16
C PRO A 527 7.92 -13.54 38.55
N GLY A 528 6.62 -13.25 38.63
CA GLY A 528 5.93 -12.76 39.80
C GLY A 528 5.73 -11.25 39.86
N ASP A 529 6.53 -10.48 39.13
CA ASP A 529 6.38 -9.02 39.09
C ASP A 529 5.16 -8.55 38.29
N SER A 530 4.70 -7.34 38.61
CA SER A 530 3.58 -6.70 37.90
C SER A 530 3.86 -5.24 37.64
N VAL A 531 3.35 -4.74 36.50
CA VAL A 531 3.36 -3.32 36.14
C VAL A 531 1.95 -2.84 35.83
N SER A 532 1.64 -1.60 36.23
CA SER A 532 0.37 -0.96 35.86
C SER A 532 0.61 0.17 34.88
N VAL A 533 -0.13 0.15 33.76
CA VAL A 533 -0.09 1.17 32.71
C VAL A 533 -1.52 1.47 32.25
N ALA A 534 -1.94 2.72 32.37
CA ALA A 534 -3.24 3.23 31.89
C ALA A 534 -4.45 2.35 32.24
N GLY A 535 -4.49 1.83 33.52
CA GLY A 535 -5.59 1.00 34.02
C GLY A 535 -5.45 -0.50 33.79
N TYR A 536 -4.48 -0.94 32.99
CA TYR A 536 -4.13 -2.36 32.88
C TYR A 536 -3.04 -2.71 33.88
N ARG A 537 -3.19 -3.86 34.53
CA ARG A 537 -2.12 -4.52 35.30
C ARG A 537 -1.63 -5.71 34.50
N VAL A 538 -0.34 -5.70 34.16
CA VAL A 538 0.37 -6.76 33.44
C VAL A 538 1.26 -7.48 34.42
N HIS A 539 1.09 -8.78 34.55
CA HIS A 539 1.81 -9.63 35.49
C HIS A 539 2.65 -10.65 34.72
N TYR A 540 3.93 -10.77 35.04
CA TYR A 540 4.83 -11.74 34.45
C TYR A 540 4.69 -13.09 35.14
N GLU A 541 3.94 -14.03 34.51
CA GLU A 541 3.64 -15.34 35.08
C GLU A 541 4.85 -16.29 35.03
N ARG A 542 5.44 -16.46 33.84
CA ARG A 542 6.58 -17.34 33.60
C ARG A 542 7.29 -17.07 32.27
N PRO A 543 8.60 -17.42 32.17
CA PRO A 543 9.30 -17.42 30.91
C PRO A 543 8.77 -18.52 29.98
N VAL A 544 8.99 -18.31 28.66
CA VAL A 544 8.66 -19.26 27.59
C VAL A 544 9.85 -19.40 26.68
N ALA A 545 10.21 -20.63 26.35
CA ALA A 545 11.15 -20.95 25.30
C ALA A 545 10.55 -22.04 24.40
N GLU A 546 10.63 -21.86 23.09
CA GLU A 546 10.16 -22.85 22.10
C GLU A 546 11.23 -23.01 21.01
N VAL A 547 11.60 -24.26 20.72
CA VAL A 547 12.55 -24.59 19.67
C VAL A 547 11.78 -25.24 18.52
N ARG A 548 11.87 -24.64 17.33
CA ARG A 548 11.35 -25.19 16.08
C ARG A 548 12.50 -25.40 15.11
N SER A 549 12.25 -26.13 14.04
CA SER A 549 13.28 -26.42 13.02
C SER A 549 13.88 -25.18 12.36
N GLU A 550 13.13 -24.08 12.32
CA GLU A 550 13.49 -22.86 11.63
C GLU A 550 13.81 -21.66 12.54
N LYS A 551 13.44 -21.73 13.84
CA LYS A 551 13.61 -20.61 14.79
C LYS A 551 13.59 -21.08 16.23
N ILE A 552 14.19 -20.26 17.09
CA ILE A 552 14.04 -20.36 18.54
C ILE A 552 13.30 -19.14 19.06
N THR A 553 12.29 -19.36 19.86
CA THR A 553 11.49 -18.28 20.46
C THR A 553 11.78 -18.18 21.95
N PHE A 554 12.15 -16.99 22.42
CA PHE A 554 12.28 -16.66 23.85
C PHE A 554 11.33 -15.54 24.20
N GLY A 555 10.57 -15.71 25.26
CA GLY A 555 9.57 -14.72 25.65
C GLY A 555 9.03 -14.94 27.04
N ALA A 556 7.86 -14.39 27.28
CA ALA A 556 7.21 -14.43 28.58
C ALA A 556 5.69 -14.65 28.43
N ARG A 557 5.12 -15.39 29.34
CA ARG A 557 3.67 -15.45 29.50
C ARG A 557 3.23 -14.38 30.49
N LEU A 558 2.35 -13.48 30.02
CA LEU A 558 1.85 -12.35 30.78
C LEU A 558 0.35 -12.49 31.02
N GLY A 559 -0.07 -12.45 32.28
CA GLY A 559 -1.46 -12.25 32.62
C GLY A 559 -1.82 -10.76 32.55
N VAL A 560 -3.01 -10.43 32.07
CA VAL A 560 -3.51 -9.04 31.95
C VAL A 560 -4.80 -8.90 32.72
N TRP A 561 -4.86 -7.90 33.62
CA TRP A 561 -6.04 -7.54 34.39
C TRP A 561 -6.45 -6.09 34.18
N GLU A 562 -7.74 -5.84 34.30
CA GLU A 562 -8.33 -4.50 34.33
C GLU A 562 -9.43 -4.50 35.42
N ASN A 563 -9.40 -3.51 36.31
CA ASN A 563 -10.34 -3.38 37.41
C ASN A 563 -10.49 -4.67 38.25
N GLY A 564 -9.38 -5.38 38.54
CA GLY A 564 -9.36 -6.61 39.31
C GLY A 564 -9.78 -7.88 38.53
N ARG A 565 -10.33 -7.77 37.35
CA ARG A 565 -10.75 -8.90 36.50
C ARG A 565 -9.64 -9.30 35.53
N ARG A 566 -9.35 -10.59 35.45
CA ARG A 566 -8.44 -11.13 34.40
C ARG A 566 -9.11 -11.04 33.02
N LEU A 567 -8.45 -10.40 32.07
CA LEU A 567 -8.96 -10.20 30.72
C LEU A 567 -8.43 -11.24 29.72
N THR A 568 -7.11 -11.47 29.74
CA THR A 568 -6.44 -12.33 28.77
C THR A 568 -5.04 -12.71 29.24
N THR A 569 -4.41 -13.57 28.47
CA THR A 569 -2.98 -13.88 28.57
C THR A 569 -2.32 -13.42 27.25
N LEU A 570 -1.16 -12.77 27.34
CA LEU A 570 -0.31 -12.41 26.23
C LEU A 570 1.00 -13.18 26.29
N SER A 571 1.60 -13.45 25.15
CA SER A 571 2.88 -14.16 25.08
C SER A 571 3.86 -13.40 24.16
N PRO A 572 4.27 -12.17 24.53
CA PRO A 572 5.25 -11.45 23.77
C PRO A 572 6.61 -12.17 23.81
N ALA A 573 7.30 -12.18 22.66
CA ALA A 573 8.55 -12.92 22.52
C ALA A 573 9.50 -12.26 21.50
N ARG A 574 10.74 -12.74 21.47
CA ARG A 574 11.66 -12.57 20.36
C ARG A 574 11.95 -13.92 19.72
N GLU A 575 11.92 -13.93 18.41
CA GLU A 575 12.20 -15.07 17.58
C GLU A 575 13.58 -14.91 16.95
N TYR A 576 14.45 -15.90 17.14
CA TYR A 576 15.81 -15.92 16.64
C TYR A 576 15.92 -16.94 15.52
N TYR A 577 16.42 -16.51 14.37
CA TYR A 577 16.59 -17.33 13.18
C TYR A 577 18.07 -17.66 12.99
N PRO A 578 18.43 -18.88 12.56
CA PRO A 578 19.83 -19.28 12.47
C PRO A 578 20.64 -18.36 11.56
N SER A 579 21.76 -17.85 12.06
CA SER A 579 22.72 -17.09 11.28
C SER A 579 23.49 -18.02 10.33
N LEU A 580 23.81 -17.51 9.15
CA LEU A 580 24.73 -18.17 8.21
C LEU A 580 26.23 -17.91 8.56
N ASP A 581 26.48 -17.03 9.51
CA ASP A 581 27.85 -16.70 9.96
C ASP A 581 28.47 -17.89 10.70
N SER A 582 29.41 -18.55 10.04
CA SER A 582 30.13 -19.70 10.60
C SER A 582 31.00 -19.34 11.82
N SER A 583 31.39 -18.08 11.96
CA SER A 583 32.22 -17.61 13.11
C SER A 583 31.50 -17.75 14.45
N LYS A 584 30.18 -17.79 14.46
CA LYS A 584 29.32 -17.98 15.65
C LYS A 584 29.32 -19.41 16.17
N GLY A 585 29.92 -20.35 15.45
CA GLY A 585 29.94 -21.77 15.77
C GLY A 585 28.61 -22.50 15.51
N THR A 586 28.61 -23.82 15.71
CA THR A 586 27.48 -24.70 15.39
C THR A 586 26.21 -24.37 16.15
N PHE A 587 26.32 -23.97 17.41
CA PHE A 587 25.19 -23.65 18.28
C PHE A 587 24.94 -22.14 18.38
N GLY A 588 26.00 -21.30 18.47
CA GLY A 588 25.85 -19.85 18.60
C GLY A 588 25.04 -19.23 17.47
N ARG A 589 25.17 -19.75 16.24
CA ARG A 589 24.39 -19.25 15.09
C ARG A 589 22.86 -19.29 15.31
N PHE A 590 22.33 -20.19 16.17
CA PHE A 590 20.91 -20.28 16.49
C PHE A 590 20.44 -19.25 17.52
N PHE A 591 21.34 -18.76 18.36
CA PHE A 591 21.00 -17.84 19.46
C PHE A 591 21.39 -16.38 19.15
N ASP A 592 22.39 -16.19 18.28
CA ASP A 592 22.91 -14.88 17.84
C ASP A 592 22.51 -14.54 16.39
N GLY A 593 21.44 -15.14 15.89
CA GLY A 593 20.89 -14.87 14.56
C GLY A 593 20.05 -13.59 14.53
N GLU A 594 19.48 -13.29 13.36
CA GLU A 594 18.52 -12.19 13.24
C GLU A 594 17.30 -12.45 14.12
N ALA A 595 16.85 -11.40 14.82
CA ALA A 595 15.74 -11.51 15.75
C ALA A 595 14.56 -10.62 15.30
N THR A 596 13.37 -11.22 15.29
CA THR A 596 12.10 -10.50 15.12
C THR A 596 11.33 -10.43 16.42
N SER A 597 10.32 -9.57 16.50
CA SER A 597 9.50 -9.42 17.69
C SER A 597 8.13 -10.05 17.46
N GLU A 598 7.74 -11.00 18.31
CA GLU A 598 6.36 -11.45 18.39
C GLU A 598 5.63 -10.62 19.45
N ILE A 599 4.72 -9.78 19.01
CA ILE A 599 4.08 -8.78 19.86
C ILE A 599 2.83 -9.34 20.51
N GLY A 600 2.72 -9.17 21.83
CA GLY A 600 1.47 -9.43 22.55
C GLY A 600 0.49 -8.27 22.35
N ILE A 601 -0.57 -8.48 21.58
CA ILE A 601 -1.58 -7.44 21.32
C ILE A 601 -2.95 -7.90 21.83
N ARG A 602 -3.56 -7.08 22.70
CA ARG A 602 -4.99 -7.15 23.02
C ARG A 602 -5.68 -5.96 22.37
N ALA A 603 -6.25 -6.20 21.20
CA ALA A 603 -7.01 -5.18 20.49
C ALA A 603 -8.43 -5.03 21.05
N SER A 604 -8.93 -3.80 21.15
CA SER A 604 -10.32 -3.49 21.46
C SER A 604 -10.79 -2.20 20.76
N LEU A 605 -12.10 -1.98 20.71
CA LEU A 605 -12.65 -0.75 20.13
C LEU A 605 -12.29 0.51 20.91
N GLY A 606 -12.01 0.37 22.19
CA GLY A 606 -11.64 1.49 23.06
C GLY A 606 -10.13 1.70 23.10
N ARG A 607 -9.39 0.70 23.55
CA ARG A 607 -7.94 0.79 23.81
C ARG A 607 -7.25 -0.52 23.45
N ASP A 608 -6.14 -0.42 22.73
CA ASP A 608 -5.24 -1.55 22.51
C ASP A 608 -4.17 -1.57 23.61
N LEU A 609 -3.91 -2.75 24.15
CA LEU A 609 -2.71 -3.03 24.93
C LEU A 609 -1.73 -3.75 24.05
N TRP A 610 -0.54 -3.18 23.89
CA TRP A 610 0.55 -3.64 23.06
C TRP A 610 1.78 -3.89 23.93
N VAL A 611 2.38 -5.08 23.84
CA VAL A 611 3.53 -5.48 24.66
C VAL A 611 4.57 -6.14 23.78
N ALA A 612 5.78 -5.59 23.79
CA ALA A 612 6.98 -6.24 23.26
C ALA A 612 7.85 -6.76 24.40
N ALA A 613 8.56 -7.85 24.17
CA ALA A 613 9.52 -8.43 25.10
C ALA A 613 10.94 -8.39 24.53
N SER A 614 11.90 -8.04 25.37
CA SER A 614 13.32 -8.14 25.10
C SER A 614 13.93 -9.06 26.18
N PRO A 615 14.01 -10.39 25.91
CA PRO A 615 14.57 -11.36 26.84
C PRO A 615 16.08 -11.18 26.99
N ASP A 616 16.59 -11.34 28.21
CA ASP A 616 18.02 -11.35 28.47
C ASP A 616 18.59 -12.76 28.21
N LEU A 617 19.37 -12.92 27.14
CA LEU A 617 20.03 -14.17 26.78
C LEU A 617 21.48 -14.28 27.26
N GLN A 618 22.01 -13.30 28.03
CA GLN A 618 23.39 -13.33 28.54
C GLN A 618 23.63 -14.59 29.37
N THR A 619 22.62 -15.04 30.12
CA THR A 619 22.67 -16.24 30.93
C THR A 619 22.88 -17.53 30.11
N LEU A 620 22.64 -17.50 28.79
CA LEU A 620 22.83 -18.64 27.90
C LEU A 620 24.20 -18.66 27.22
N ARG A 621 25.01 -17.60 27.30
CA ARG A 621 26.31 -17.53 26.62
C ARG A 621 27.25 -18.67 27.02
N SER A 622 27.45 -18.89 28.35
CA SER A 622 28.33 -19.96 28.82
C SER A 622 27.88 -21.36 28.35
N PRO A 623 26.59 -21.77 28.45
CA PRO A 623 26.11 -23.01 27.86
C PRO A 623 26.32 -23.14 26.35
N ILE A 624 26.16 -22.03 25.59
CA ILE A 624 26.35 -22.01 24.13
C ILE A 624 27.83 -22.20 23.80
N ASP A 625 28.74 -21.51 24.49
CA ASP A 625 30.18 -21.63 24.29
C ASP A 625 30.68 -23.03 24.67
N GLU A 626 30.15 -23.60 25.71
CA GLU A 626 30.46 -24.99 26.10
C GLU A 626 29.98 -25.99 25.04
N ALA A 627 28.77 -25.79 24.52
CA ALA A 627 28.24 -26.64 23.43
C ALA A 627 29.08 -26.52 22.15
N ASN A 628 29.49 -25.30 21.77
CA ASN A 628 30.38 -25.08 20.64
C ASN A 628 31.74 -25.78 20.78
N ARG A 629 32.30 -25.80 22.02
CA ARG A 629 33.58 -26.46 22.26
C ARG A 629 33.48 -27.98 22.27
N ARG A 630 32.43 -28.54 22.88
CA ARG A 630 32.34 -29.99 23.16
C ARG A 630 31.59 -30.78 22.08
N PHE A 631 30.65 -30.13 21.37
CA PHE A 631 29.70 -30.83 20.54
C PHE A 631 29.63 -30.27 19.09
N ALA A 632 30.66 -29.56 18.63
CA ALA A 632 30.67 -28.91 17.31
C ALA A 632 30.42 -29.86 16.13
N THR A 633 30.78 -31.12 16.27
CA THR A 633 30.75 -32.16 15.19
C THR A 633 29.65 -33.22 15.34
N VAL A 634 28.72 -33.04 16.29
CA VAL A 634 27.64 -34.03 16.49
C VAL A 634 26.63 -33.99 15.35
N PRO A 635 25.93 -35.13 15.10
CA PRO A 635 24.89 -35.19 14.06
C PRO A 635 23.76 -34.17 14.29
N PRO A 636 23.04 -33.75 13.23
CA PRO A 636 21.95 -32.76 13.33
C PRO A 636 20.85 -33.08 14.36
N THR A 637 20.53 -34.37 14.55
CA THR A 637 19.57 -34.83 15.55
C THR A 637 20.05 -34.54 16.98
N ALA A 638 21.33 -34.79 17.27
CA ALA A 638 21.93 -34.47 18.56
C ALA A 638 22.09 -32.95 18.75
N GLN A 639 22.39 -32.19 17.68
CA GLN A 639 22.40 -30.72 17.73
C GLN A 639 21.03 -30.17 18.18
N ALA A 640 19.93 -30.66 17.61
CA ALA A 640 18.57 -30.24 17.97
C ALA A 640 18.27 -30.49 19.47
N LEU A 641 18.69 -31.63 20.02
CA LEU A 641 18.52 -31.94 21.46
C LEU A 641 19.34 -30.99 22.34
N ILE A 642 20.58 -30.68 21.96
CA ILE A 642 21.44 -29.77 22.71
C ILE A 642 20.86 -28.34 22.68
N ILE A 643 20.37 -27.89 21.51
CA ILE A 643 19.70 -26.58 21.37
C ILE A 643 18.46 -26.53 22.29
N ALA A 644 17.65 -27.59 22.30
CA ALA A 644 16.48 -27.67 23.18
C ALA A 644 16.89 -27.61 24.65
N ALA A 645 17.92 -28.32 25.05
CA ALA A 645 18.43 -28.30 26.44
C ALA A 645 18.99 -26.92 26.85
N ILE A 646 19.65 -26.20 25.95
CA ILE A 646 20.10 -24.83 26.18
C ILE A 646 18.88 -23.88 26.33
N ALA A 647 17.88 -24.03 25.45
CA ALA A 647 16.67 -23.21 25.51
C ALA A 647 15.86 -23.46 26.77
N GLU A 648 15.81 -24.72 27.27
CA GLU A 648 15.16 -25.08 28.53
C GLU A 648 15.81 -24.39 29.73
N ARG A 649 17.14 -24.18 29.72
CA ARG A 649 17.83 -23.42 30.77
C ARG A 649 17.32 -22.01 30.95
N TYR A 650 16.83 -21.38 29.88
CA TYR A 650 16.16 -20.06 29.96
C TYR A 650 14.91 -20.12 30.80
N VAL A 651 14.09 -21.17 30.65
CA VAL A 651 12.86 -21.34 31.41
C VAL A 651 13.17 -21.63 32.88
N VAL A 652 14.16 -22.49 33.14
CA VAL A 652 14.56 -22.89 34.53
C VAL A 652 15.19 -21.73 35.29
N ARG A 653 16.05 -20.94 34.63
CA ARG A 653 16.72 -19.80 35.29
C ARG A 653 15.81 -18.59 35.44
N ALA A 654 14.71 -18.54 34.72
CA ALA A 654 13.71 -17.49 34.76
C ALA A 654 14.30 -16.07 34.82
N PRO A 655 15.07 -15.65 33.77
CA PRO A 655 15.76 -14.38 33.79
C PRO A 655 14.79 -13.21 33.76
N ALA A 656 15.28 -12.02 34.10
CA ALA A 656 14.53 -10.80 33.92
C ALA A 656 14.32 -10.53 32.42
N VAL A 657 13.15 -10.00 32.10
CA VAL A 657 12.78 -9.59 30.71
C VAL A 657 12.40 -8.14 30.74
N THR A 658 12.92 -7.37 29.78
CA THR A 658 12.51 -5.98 29.58
C THR A 658 11.27 -5.96 28.68
N PHE A 659 10.19 -5.38 29.19
CA PHE A 659 8.93 -5.21 28.47
C PHE A 659 8.71 -3.76 28.11
N ARG A 660 8.35 -3.50 26.86
CA ARG A 660 7.74 -2.25 26.45
C ARG A 660 6.23 -2.43 26.42
N VAL A 661 5.54 -1.77 27.32
CA VAL A 661 4.09 -1.84 27.47
C VAL A 661 3.48 -0.53 27.01
N ILE A 662 2.65 -0.58 25.97
CA ILE A 662 1.98 0.61 25.40
C ILE A 662 0.47 0.40 25.42
N VAL A 663 -0.26 1.40 25.92
CA VAL A 663 -1.72 1.48 25.84
C VAL A 663 -2.07 2.65 24.93
N ARG A 664 -2.89 2.36 23.89
CA ARG A 664 -3.23 3.35 22.89
C ARG A 664 -4.70 3.24 22.49
N SER A 665 -5.42 4.37 22.52
CA SER A 665 -6.82 4.39 22.08
C SER A 665 -6.89 4.62 20.56
N GLY A 666 -7.97 4.17 19.93
CA GLY A 666 -8.27 4.52 18.54
C GLY A 666 -7.63 3.65 17.47
N VAL A 667 -6.68 2.77 17.79
CA VAL A 667 -5.95 1.96 16.78
C VAL A 667 -6.88 1.06 15.98
N SER A 668 -7.83 0.38 16.64
CA SER A 668 -8.82 -0.46 15.95
C SER A 668 -9.64 0.30 14.91
N TRP A 669 -9.89 1.60 15.12
CA TRP A 669 -10.62 2.44 14.16
C TRP A 669 -9.82 2.75 12.91
N ILE A 670 -8.49 2.70 12.95
CA ILE A 670 -7.63 2.81 11.76
C ILE A 670 -7.96 1.66 10.80
N TRP A 671 -8.01 0.42 11.32
CA TRP A 671 -8.28 -0.78 10.50
C TRP A 671 -9.73 -0.86 10.03
N ILE A 672 -10.68 -0.49 10.88
CA ILE A 672 -12.10 -0.40 10.50
C ILE A 672 -12.30 0.64 9.41
N GLY A 673 -11.71 1.82 9.56
CA GLY A 673 -11.78 2.89 8.56
C GLY A 673 -11.17 2.46 7.22
N ALA A 674 -10.01 1.80 7.24
CA ALA A 674 -9.39 1.24 6.04
C ALA A 674 -10.28 0.18 5.36
N GLY A 675 -10.90 -0.72 6.13
CA GLY A 675 -11.86 -1.70 5.62
C GLY A 675 -13.09 -1.06 4.96
N LEU A 676 -13.65 -0.02 5.57
CA LEU A 676 -14.77 0.76 5.01
C LEU A 676 -14.34 1.48 3.72
N MET A 677 -13.13 2.04 3.68
CA MET A 677 -12.57 2.68 2.48
C MET A 677 -12.44 1.69 1.33
N GLY A 678 -11.91 0.49 1.60
CA GLY A 678 -11.81 -0.60 0.62
C GLY A 678 -13.18 -1.09 0.12
N ALA A 679 -14.15 -1.25 1.03
CA ALA A 679 -15.52 -1.63 0.67
C ALA A 679 -16.19 -0.57 -0.22
N GLY A 680 -15.97 0.71 0.07
CA GLY A 680 -16.43 1.84 -0.74
C GLY A 680 -15.85 1.82 -2.16
N ALA A 681 -14.53 1.62 -2.27
CA ALA A 681 -13.83 1.48 -3.55
C ALA A 681 -14.36 0.28 -4.37
N ALA A 682 -14.53 -0.88 -3.72
CA ALA A 682 -15.08 -2.08 -4.35
C ALA A 682 -16.51 -1.85 -4.85
N LEU A 683 -17.35 -1.15 -4.07
CA LEU A 683 -18.71 -0.78 -4.48
C LEU A 683 -18.69 0.15 -5.70
N ALA A 684 -17.80 1.14 -5.73
CA ALA A 684 -17.66 2.10 -6.82
C ALA A 684 -17.17 1.46 -8.13
N LEU A 685 -16.31 0.41 -8.04
CA LEU A 685 -15.79 -0.35 -9.18
C LEU A 685 -16.79 -1.31 -9.82
N ARG A 686 -17.82 -1.75 -9.09
CA ARG A 686 -18.83 -2.69 -9.61
C ARG A 686 -19.63 -2.04 -10.74
N ARG A 687 -19.75 -2.74 -11.90
CA ARG A 687 -20.58 -2.29 -13.02
C ARG A 687 -22.04 -2.18 -12.56
N PRO A 688 -22.80 -1.13 -12.98
CA PRO A 688 -24.23 -1.12 -12.77
C PRO A 688 -24.83 -2.38 -13.46
N ARG A 689 -25.70 -3.09 -12.77
CA ARG A 689 -26.47 -4.17 -13.41
C ARG A 689 -27.18 -3.53 -14.62
N ARG A 690 -26.88 -3.97 -15.84
CA ARG A 690 -27.68 -3.65 -17.02
C ARG A 690 -29.10 -4.14 -16.70
N GLY A 691 -29.98 -3.21 -16.38
CA GLY A 691 -31.40 -3.52 -16.37
C GLY A 691 -31.72 -4.07 -17.75
N ARG A 692 -32.37 -5.22 -17.85
CA ARG A 692 -33.00 -5.66 -19.09
C ARG A 692 -33.92 -4.51 -19.49
N PHE A 693 -33.50 -3.70 -20.43
CA PHE A 693 -34.41 -2.86 -21.18
C PHE A 693 -35.27 -3.85 -21.97
N LEU A 694 -36.47 -4.10 -21.48
CA LEU A 694 -37.55 -4.55 -22.35
C LEU A 694 -37.69 -3.50 -23.43
N PRO A 695 -37.63 -3.82 -24.73
CA PRO A 695 -37.81 -2.86 -25.78
C PRO A 695 -39.25 -2.31 -25.63
N GLY A 696 -39.33 -1.07 -25.12
CA GLY A 696 -40.59 -0.35 -25.02
C GLY A 696 -41.15 -0.16 -26.40
N ARG A 697 -42.40 -0.63 -26.60
CA ARG A 697 -43.25 -0.39 -27.77
C ARG A 697 -43.11 1.09 -28.18
N ARG A 698 -42.55 1.32 -29.38
CA ARG A 698 -42.69 2.60 -30.07
C ARG A 698 -44.18 2.87 -30.20
N ARG A 699 -44.71 3.83 -29.45
CA ARG A 699 -45.97 4.47 -29.81
C ARG A 699 -45.73 5.19 -31.13
N GLN A 700 -46.30 4.67 -32.20
CA GLN A 700 -46.50 5.41 -33.43
C GLN A 700 -47.40 6.62 -33.08
N VAL A 701 -46.83 7.82 -33.15
CA VAL A 701 -47.62 9.04 -33.22
C VAL A 701 -48.08 9.12 -34.65
N VAL A 702 -49.36 8.77 -34.88
CA VAL A 702 -50.07 9.05 -36.11
C VAL A 702 -50.32 10.54 -36.11
N SER A 703 -49.70 11.24 -37.05
CA SER A 703 -50.04 12.62 -37.41
C SER A 703 -51.44 12.67 -38.01
N ARG A 704 -52.32 13.46 -37.46
CA ARG A 704 -53.42 14.14 -38.16
C ARG A 704 -53.22 15.61 -38.03
#